data_c66275e339bb4f82db2239a69a8354e2
#
_entry.id   c66275e339bb4f82db2239a69a8354e2
#
_cell.length_a   1.000
_cell.length_b   1.000
_cell.length_c   1.000
_cell.angle_alpha   90.00
_cell.angle_beta   90.00
_cell.angle_gamma   90.00
#
_symmetry.space_group_name_H-M   'P 1'
#
loop_
_entity.id
_entity.type
_entity.pdbx_description
1 polymer ?
#
loop_
_entity_poly.entity_id
_entity_poly.type
_entity_poly.pdbx_seq_one_letter_code
_entity_poly.pdbx_strand_id
1 'polypeptide(L)'
;MNRLRRSLCLAGLIFGLPLFTDAQDSLVQPVGEQIPGPACAGIPQWNTLGPPATCTSLQVSEWLREITHWRAERLIRAGYDDTLYREPSLLWTQSSFVQPQMMIHDRKFYDPTTHRYTVDRYLDDLNQRYGGVDSVLIWHTYSNIGIDSRSQYDLFRDLPGGTAAVKQMIDDFHKRNVRVFFPIMLWDQGTHAEDVPDAQAIARELAAVGADGINGDTLDGMPRNFSTSSSNLHHPLALEPETGLSSDEMLAYNTMSWGYWTYTFVPSVSRYKWLEPRHMVNISNRWAHDHTDDLQEAFFNGVGFESWENIWGIWNQMTPRDAEALRRTAMIERAFAPLLSSPRWEPHFPMQQFGVFASQWPGETETLWTVVNRNGYSSTGRQMLLPYKANARYFDLWHGVEIHPEHEGSRSVISFEIEKNGFGTILETSSPNPKLEKLLSAMHALSQKPLTEFSHEWHSIPQQMVPIDQTKQVSDAPEGMVKIPEADFIFRVNGIEIEGMNDDGVDFQYPWENSPRRYHDHKIHIPTFLIDKYPVTNAQYKAFLDATHYHPVDGHNFLKNWVNGSFPDGWEKKPVTWISLEDARAYAKWAGKRLPHEWEWQYAAQGTDGRLYPWGNRWPFMPMAPPDANVPIPSTEAYFPFPDKGRDALAASDVDSHPAGASPFGVMDLIGNVWQWTDEYIDDHTRAAVLRGGSHYQPQGSRWYFPQAYQLSQHGKYLLMAPSIDRAGTVGFRCVIDSK
;
A
#
# COMPACT_ATOMS: atom_id res chain seq x y z
N MET A 1 27.54 28.42 0.76
CA MET A 1 28.28 28.72 -0.51
C MET A 1 28.47 27.41 -1.26
N ASN A 2 27.74 27.25 -2.38
CA ASN A 2 28.03 26.54 -3.63
C ASN A 2 28.66 25.12 -3.56
N ARG A 3 28.15 24.10 -4.24
CA ARG A 3 27.66 23.97 -5.62
C ARG A 3 26.92 22.65 -5.83
N LEU A 4 25.81 22.70 -6.56
CA LEU A 4 25.20 21.59 -7.28
C LEU A 4 26.18 20.98 -8.31
N ARG A 5 26.13 19.65 -8.48
CA ARG A 5 26.56 19.00 -9.72
C ARG A 5 25.43 18.10 -10.24
N ARG A 6 24.88 18.55 -11.36
CA ARG A 6 24.06 17.74 -12.27
C ARG A 6 24.98 16.92 -13.16
N SER A 7 24.74 15.63 -13.29
CA SER A 7 25.34 14.82 -14.34
C SER A 7 24.33 14.67 -15.48
N LEU A 8 24.64 15.32 -16.60
CA LEU A 8 24.01 15.07 -17.90
C LEU A 8 24.69 13.85 -18.53
N CYS A 9 23.90 12.85 -18.93
CA CYS A 9 24.34 11.88 -19.92
C CYS A 9 23.96 12.40 -21.31
N LEU A 10 24.97 12.73 -22.14
CA LEU A 10 24.83 12.92 -23.58
C LEU A 10 24.74 11.56 -24.26
N ALA A 11 23.66 11.30 -24.99
CA ALA A 11 23.61 10.26 -26.00
C ALA A 11 23.60 10.91 -27.38
N GLY A 12 24.49 10.44 -28.22
CA GLY A 12 24.81 11.02 -29.53
C GLY A 12 23.70 10.84 -30.58
N LEU A 13 23.50 11.89 -31.35
CA LEU A 13 22.70 11.91 -32.58
C LEU A 13 23.42 11.14 -33.70
N ILE A 14 22.74 10.18 -34.30
CA ILE A 14 23.02 9.71 -35.66
C ILE A 14 21.82 10.10 -36.53
N PHE A 15 22.11 10.96 -37.52
CA PHE A 15 21.16 11.36 -38.55
C PHE A 15 20.93 10.20 -39.55
N GLY A 16 19.68 9.80 -39.66
CA GLY A 16 19.19 9.02 -40.77
C GLY A 16 17.78 9.49 -41.12
N LEU A 17 17.67 10.33 -42.14
CA LEU A 17 16.39 10.70 -42.73
C LEU A 17 15.78 9.49 -43.46
N PRO A 18 14.50 9.21 -43.26
CA PRO A 18 13.61 8.84 -44.32
C PRO A 18 12.57 9.89 -44.59
N LEU A 19 12.57 10.42 -45.77
CA LEU A 19 11.43 11.06 -46.40
C LEU A 19 10.32 10.02 -46.54
N PHE A 20 9.23 10.18 -45.81
CA PHE A 20 7.88 9.77 -46.20
C PHE A 20 6.84 10.69 -45.52
N THR A 21 6.08 11.25 -46.35
CA THR A 21 4.95 12.13 -46.38
C THR A 21 3.87 11.89 -45.31
N ASP A 22 3.44 12.99 -44.72
CA ASP A 22 2.09 13.38 -44.34
C ASP A 22 1.10 12.27 -43.97
N ALA A 23 1.16 11.82 -42.71
CA ALA A 23 -0.04 11.67 -41.91
C ALA A 23 -0.09 12.93 -41.01
N GLN A 24 -1.17 13.71 -41.07
CA GLN A 24 -1.44 14.78 -40.12
C GLN A 24 -1.35 14.16 -38.73
N ASP A 25 -0.28 14.44 -38.01
CA ASP A 25 -0.16 14.05 -36.61
C ASP A 25 -1.36 14.64 -35.90
N SER A 26 -2.16 13.78 -35.28
CA SER A 26 -3.24 14.20 -34.41
C SER A 26 -2.69 15.24 -33.44
N LEU A 27 -3.32 16.41 -33.34
CA LEU A 27 -2.89 17.47 -32.42
C LEU A 27 -2.97 17.05 -30.95
N VAL A 28 -3.68 15.95 -30.68
CA VAL A 28 -3.83 15.37 -29.35
C VAL A 28 -2.88 14.20 -29.19
N GLN A 29 -1.86 14.38 -28.35
CA GLN A 29 -0.95 13.31 -27.97
C GLN A 29 -1.22 12.91 -26.54
N PRO A 30 -1.59 11.64 -26.25
CA PRO A 30 -1.68 11.13 -24.90
C PRO A 30 -0.35 11.25 -24.14
N VAL A 31 -0.42 11.59 -22.85
CA VAL A 31 0.72 11.62 -21.95
C VAL A 31 0.52 10.49 -20.94
N GLY A 32 1.27 9.40 -21.12
CA GLY A 32 1.08 8.21 -20.29
C GLY A 32 -0.34 7.64 -20.40
N GLU A 33 -1.05 7.61 -19.29
CA GLU A 33 -2.42 7.09 -19.17
C GLU A 33 -3.52 8.14 -19.41
N GLN A 34 -3.13 9.38 -19.71
CA GLN A 34 -4.04 10.52 -19.76
C GLN A 34 -4.04 11.17 -21.14
N ILE A 35 -5.22 11.52 -21.61
CA ILE A 35 -5.40 12.36 -22.79
C ILE A 35 -5.71 13.77 -22.27
N PRO A 36 -4.91 14.78 -22.65
CA PRO A 36 -5.19 16.17 -22.25
C PRO A 36 -6.57 16.64 -22.70
N GLY A 37 -7.27 17.37 -21.86
CA GLY A 37 -8.52 18.02 -22.22
C GLY A 37 -8.32 19.07 -23.33
N PRO A 38 -9.45 19.64 -23.86
CA PRO A 38 -9.36 20.63 -24.93
C PRO A 38 -8.61 21.88 -24.49
N ALA A 39 -7.66 22.35 -25.32
CA ALA A 39 -6.76 23.45 -24.98
C ALA A 39 -7.50 24.76 -24.61
N CYS A 40 -8.70 24.96 -25.14
CA CYS A 40 -9.55 26.11 -24.81
C CYS A 40 -10.07 26.13 -23.37
N ALA A 41 -10.04 24.99 -22.66
CA ALA A 41 -10.52 24.87 -21.28
C ALA A 41 -9.48 25.32 -20.23
N GLY A 42 -8.27 25.65 -20.66
CA GLY A 42 -7.15 26.00 -19.78
C GLY A 42 -7.31 27.32 -19.04
N ILE A 43 -6.37 27.59 -18.13
CA ILE A 43 -6.33 28.81 -17.32
C ILE A 43 -6.25 30.05 -18.22
N PRO A 44 -7.05 31.10 -17.95
CA PRO A 44 -6.96 32.35 -18.70
C PRO A 44 -5.52 32.89 -18.67
N GLN A 45 -5.01 33.28 -19.81
CA GLN A 45 -3.76 34.02 -19.82
C GLN A 45 -3.96 35.34 -19.04
N TRP A 46 -3.18 35.60 -18.02
CA TRP A 46 -3.25 36.78 -17.14
C TRP A 46 -3.25 38.12 -17.85
N ASN A 47 -3.00 38.11 -19.17
CA ASN A 47 -2.89 39.32 -20.02
C ASN A 47 -4.18 39.66 -20.79
N THR A 48 -5.26 38.93 -20.61
CA THR A 48 -6.54 39.21 -21.27
C THR A 48 -7.51 39.91 -20.31
N LEU A 49 -7.94 41.13 -20.64
CA LEU A 49 -8.91 41.93 -19.87
C LEU A 49 -10.36 41.43 -19.99
N GLY A 50 -10.58 40.14 -20.34
CA GLY A 50 -11.91 39.54 -20.48
C GLY A 50 -12.20 38.48 -19.40
N PRO A 51 -13.46 38.12 -19.22
CA PRO A 51 -13.79 36.98 -18.36
C PRO A 51 -13.09 35.72 -18.89
N PRO A 52 -12.75 34.75 -18.00
CA PRO A 52 -12.18 33.47 -18.41
C PRO A 52 -13.07 32.82 -19.47
N ALA A 53 -12.48 32.47 -20.60
CA ALA A 53 -13.25 31.87 -21.69
C ALA A 53 -13.50 30.37 -21.40
N THR A 54 -14.75 29.97 -21.46
CA THR A 54 -15.13 28.55 -21.59
C THR A 54 -14.99 28.12 -23.04
N CYS A 55 -14.74 26.82 -23.28
CA CYS A 55 -14.77 26.31 -24.64
C CYS A 55 -16.14 26.50 -25.29
N THR A 56 -16.14 26.90 -26.55
CA THR A 56 -17.39 26.86 -27.37
C THR A 56 -17.72 25.40 -27.69
N SER A 57 -19.01 25.13 -27.95
CA SER A 57 -19.46 23.79 -28.39
C SER A 57 -18.74 23.31 -29.66
N LEU A 58 -18.36 24.23 -30.54
CA LEU A 58 -17.59 23.88 -31.75
C LEU A 58 -16.18 23.38 -31.41
N GLN A 59 -15.48 24.11 -30.56
CA GLN A 59 -14.10 23.74 -30.14
C GLN A 59 -14.07 22.39 -29.43
N VAL A 60 -15.02 22.13 -28.54
CA VAL A 60 -15.15 20.82 -27.89
C VAL A 60 -15.47 19.73 -28.91
N SER A 61 -16.37 19.98 -29.85
CA SER A 61 -16.72 18.99 -30.88
C SER A 61 -15.56 18.68 -31.83
N GLU A 62 -14.71 19.65 -32.14
CA GLU A 62 -13.49 19.43 -32.94
C GLU A 62 -12.50 18.55 -32.17
N TRP A 63 -12.21 18.89 -30.93
CA TRP A 63 -11.33 18.10 -30.06
C TRP A 63 -11.87 16.66 -29.87
N LEU A 64 -13.18 16.52 -29.58
CA LEU A 64 -13.81 15.21 -29.40
C LEU A 64 -13.71 14.34 -30.66
N ARG A 65 -13.87 14.95 -31.84
CA ARG A 65 -13.68 14.26 -33.12
C ARG A 65 -12.23 13.77 -33.29
N GLU A 66 -11.23 14.56 -32.88
CA GLU A 66 -9.83 14.17 -32.97
C GLU A 66 -9.54 12.95 -32.08
N ILE A 67 -9.94 12.99 -30.80
CA ILE A 67 -9.70 11.85 -29.88
C ILE A 67 -10.52 10.62 -30.29
N THR A 68 -11.71 10.80 -30.88
CA THR A 68 -12.50 9.68 -31.43
C THR A 68 -11.82 9.02 -32.61
N HIS A 69 -11.25 9.81 -33.52
CA HIS A 69 -10.50 9.30 -34.65
C HIS A 69 -9.23 8.58 -34.17
N TRP A 70 -8.48 9.19 -33.24
CA TRP A 70 -7.34 8.57 -32.59
C TRP A 70 -7.70 7.20 -31.95
N ARG A 71 -8.82 7.14 -31.20
CA ARG A 71 -9.32 5.90 -30.62
C ARG A 71 -9.52 4.80 -31.67
N ALA A 72 -10.23 5.12 -32.74
CA ALA A 72 -10.54 4.17 -33.80
C ALA A 72 -9.26 3.62 -34.47
N GLU A 73 -8.30 4.49 -34.74
CA GLU A 73 -7.00 4.11 -35.31
C GLU A 73 -6.21 3.20 -34.36
N ARG A 74 -6.16 3.54 -33.07
CA ARG A 74 -5.41 2.76 -32.06
C ARG A 74 -5.98 1.37 -31.88
N LEU A 75 -7.30 1.21 -31.82
CA LEU A 75 -7.95 -0.09 -31.69
C LEU A 75 -7.65 -1.00 -32.89
N ILE A 76 -7.61 -0.42 -34.12
CA ILE A 76 -7.23 -1.16 -35.33
C ILE A 76 -5.78 -1.60 -35.25
N ARG A 77 -4.85 -0.70 -34.88
CA ARG A 77 -3.41 -1.02 -34.75
C ARG A 77 -3.12 -2.06 -33.68
N ALA A 78 -3.81 -1.98 -32.54
CA ALA A 78 -3.69 -2.93 -31.45
C ALA A 78 -4.29 -4.31 -31.77
N GLY A 79 -5.03 -4.46 -32.87
CA GLY A 79 -5.79 -5.69 -33.15
C GLY A 79 -6.72 -6.04 -32.02
N TYR A 80 -7.40 -5.02 -31.46
CA TYR A 80 -8.12 -5.09 -30.22
C TYR A 80 -9.23 -6.15 -30.22
N ASP A 81 -9.30 -6.96 -29.15
CA ASP A 81 -10.29 -7.99 -28.90
C ASP A 81 -10.94 -7.76 -27.51
N ASP A 82 -12.26 -7.67 -27.46
CA ASP A 82 -13.04 -7.37 -26.26
C ASP A 82 -13.60 -8.62 -25.56
N THR A 83 -13.11 -9.81 -25.88
CA THR A 83 -13.65 -11.10 -25.38
C THR A 83 -13.72 -11.15 -23.86
N LEU A 84 -12.67 -10.71 -23.14
CA LEU A 84 -12.67 -10.75 -21.68
C LEU A 84 -13.63 -9.73 -21.04
N TYR A 85 -13.94 -8.63 -21.70
CA TYR A 85 -14.95 -7.67 -21.20
C TYR A 85 -16.39 -8.18 -21.36
N ARG A 86 -16.59 -9.30 -22.06
CA ARG A 86 -17.86 -10.02 -22.17
C ARG A 86 -17.89 -11.32 -21.39
N GLU A 87 -16.78 -11.70 -20.76
CA GLU A 87 -16.70 -12.90 -19.92
C GLU A 87 -17.59 -12.71 -18.67
N PRO A 88 -18.64 -13.56 -18.49
CA PRO A 88 -19.61 -13.37 -17.41
C PRO A 88 -19.02 -13.28 -16.03
N SER A 89 -17.93 -14.04 -15.77
CA SER A 89 -17.25 -14.04 -14.47
C SER A 89 -16.44 -12.77 -14.20
N LEU A 90 -16.20 -11.92 -15.21
CA LEU A 90 -15.44 -10.68 -15.11
C LEU A 90 -16.29 -9.41 -15.28
N LEU A 91 -17.60 -9.53 -15.54
CA LEU A 91 -18.45 -8.33 -15.74
C LEU A 91 -18.48 -7.38 -14.55
N TRP A 92 -18.26 -7.88 -13.35
CA TRP A 92 -18.22 -7.08 -12.13
C TRP A 92 -17.10 -6.03 -12.13
N THR A 93 -16.01 -6.23 -12.89
CA THR A 93 -14.89 -5.26 -12.99
C THR A 93 -15.39 -3.90 -13.52
N GLN A 94 -16.42 -3.89 -14.36
CA GLN A 94 -16.97 -2.68 -14.97
C GLN A 94 -17.74 -1.78 -14.00
N SER A 95 -17.94 -2.23 -12.76
CA SER A 95 -18.65 -1.52 -11.71
C SER A 95 -17.92 -1.55 -10.35
N SER A 96 -16.64 -1.88 -10.34
CA SER A 96 -15.80 -1.88 -9.15
C SER A 96 -15.20 -0.49 -8.93
N PHE A 97 -16.00 0.43 -8.36
CA PHE A 97 -15.63 1.85 -8.23
C PHE A 97 -14.82 2.15 -6.96
N VAL A 98 -14.84 1.28 -5.96
CA VAL A 98 -14.11 1.49 -4.70
C VAL A 98 -13.36 0.23 -4.33
N GLN A 99 -12.03 0.34 -4.29
CA GLN A 99 -11.13 -0.74 -3.89
C GLN A 99 -10.17 -0.24 -2.82
N PRO A 100 -10.22 -0.74 -1.58
CA PRO A 100 -9.14 -0.52 -0.62
C PRO A 100 -7.97 -1.47 -0.88
N GLN A 101 -6.76 -0.92 -0.80
CA GLN A 101 -5.56 -1.70 -0.56
C GLN A 101 -5.35 -1.82 0.95
N MET A 102 -5.16 -3.03 1.45
CA MET A 102 -5.03 -3.30 2.88
C MET A 102 -3.95 -4.34 3.17
N MET A 103 -3.25 -4.16 4.29
CA MET A 103 -2.40 -5.22 4.85
C MET A 103 -3.25 -6.25 5.59
N ILE A 104 -2.97 -7.52 5.37
CA ILE A 104 -3.66 -8.62 6.06
C ILE A 104 -3.45 -8.58 7.58
N HIS A 105 -2.41 -7.88 8.02
CA HIS A 105 -2.05 -7.69 9.43
C HIS A 105 -2.99 -6.74 10.20
N ASP A 106 -3.94 -6.08 9.51
CA ASP A 106 -4.85 -5.11 10.14
C ASP A 106 -5.67 -5.76 11.26
N ARG A 107 -5.61 -5.19 12.46
CA ARG A 107 -6.27 -5.72 13.67
C ARG A 107 -7.81 -5.66 13.60
N LYS A 108 -8.38 -4.83 12.75
CA LYS A 108 -9.82 -4.87 12.47
C LYS A 108 -10.19 -6.01 11.54
N PHE A 109 -9.24 -6.52 10.77
CA PHE A 109 -9.45 -7.59 9.82
C PHE A 109 -9.14 -8.97 10.38
N TYR A 110 -8.12 -9.10 11.25
CA TYR A 110 -7.79 -10.35 11.91
C TYR A 110 -7.76 -10.20 13.44
N ASP A 111 -8.46 -11.08 14.14
CA ASP A 111 -8.46 -11.13 15.61
C ASP A 111 -7.58 -12.28 16.10
N PRO A 112 -6.38 -11.98 16.65
CA PRO A 112 -5.47 -13.01 17.14
C PRO A 112 -5.98 -13.74 18.40
N THR A 113 -6.96 -13.19 19.11
CA THR A 113 -7.54 -13.83 20.31
C THR A 113 -8.49 -14.95 19.94
N THR A 114 -9.30 -14.72 18.91
CA THR A 114 -10.27 -15.73 18.41
C THR A 114 -9.74 -16.56 17.24
N HIS A 115 -8.56 -16.22 16.73
CA HIS A 115 -7.93 -16.82 15.54
C HIS A 115 -8.84 -16.78 14.30
N ARG A 116 -9.49 -15.61 14.05
CA ARG A 116 -10.46 -15.48 12.95
C ARG A 116 -10.23 -14.22 12.14
N TYR A 117 -10.46 -14.35 10.84
CA TYR A 117 -10.67 -13.21 9.96
C TYR A 117 -12.03 -12.58 10.25
N THR A 118 -12.06 -11.28 10.53
CA THR A 118 -13.25 -10.54 10.93
C THR A 118 -13.76 -9.67 9.78
N VAL A 119 -14.05 -10.32 8.65
CA VAL A 119 -14.47 -9.67 7.39
C VAL A 119 -15.64 -8.71 7.59
N ASP A 120 -16.69 -9.13 8.31
CA ASP A 120 -17.85 -8.28 8.58
C ASP A 120 -17.46 -7.01 9.34
N ARG A 121 -16.66 -7.14 10.39
CA ARG A 121 -16.19 -5.97 11.18
C ARG A 121 -15.40 -4.99 10.33
N TYR A 122 -14.54 -5.50 9.47
CA TYR A 122 -13.72 -4.69 8.56
C TYR A 122 -14.60 -3.97 7.54
N LEU A 123 -15.50 -4.68 6.86
CA LEU A 123 -16.42 -4.10 5.87
C LEU A 123 -17.41 -3.12 6.48
N ASP A 124 -17.87 -3.34 7.71
CA ASP A 124 -18.76 -2.42 8.42
C ASP A 124 -18.03 -1.10 8.75
N ASP A 125 -16.74 -1.16 9.12
CA ASP A 125 -15.91 0.03 9.32
C ASP A 125 -15.75 0.84 8.01
N LEU A 126 -15.41 0.19 6.89
CA LEU A 126 -15.31 0.84 5.58
C LEU A 126 -16.66 1.43 5.14
N ASN A 127 -17.75 0.71 5.37
CA ASN A 127 -19.09 1.22 5.07
C ASN A 127 -19.45 2.45 5.90
N GLN A 128 -19.07 2.45 7.17
CA GLN A 128 -19.28 3.61 8.04
C GLN A 128 -18.46 4.82 7.61
N ARG A 129 -17.21 4.61 7.20
CA ARG A 129 -16.32 5.70 6.82
C ARG A 129 -16.67 6.29 5.45
N TYR A 130 -16.82 5.47 4.41
CA TYR A 130 -17.03 5.97 3.05
C TYR A 130 -18.03 5.17 2.17
N GLY A 131 -18.98 4.49 2.79
CA GLY A 131 -20.14 3.95 2.04
C GLY A 131 -19.93 2.59 1.40
N GLY A 132 -18.90 1.84 1.82
CA GLY A 132 -18.63 0.47 1.37
C GLY A 132 -17.74 0.38 0.13
N VAL A 133 -17.39 -0.86 -0.21
CA VAL A 133 -16.39 -1.20 -1.23
C VAL A 133 -16.94 -2.25 -2.19
N ASP A 134 -16.37 -2.33 -3.38
CA ASP A 134 -16.77 -3.28 -4.42
C ASP A 134 -15.75 -4.43 -4.56
N SER A 135 -14.49 -4.14 -4.31
CA SER A 135 -13.40 -5.11 -4.21
C SER A 135 -12.43 -4.72 -3.11
N VAL A 136 -11.54 -5.64 -2.72
CA VAL A 136 -10.42 -5.40 -1.81
C VAL A 136 -9.15 -6.00 -2.38
N LEU A 137 -8.03 -5.30 -2.25
CA LEU A 137 -6.70 -5.82 -2.54
C LEU A 137 -6.01 -6.13 -1.22
N ILE A 138 -5.77 -7.42 -0.96
CA ILE A 138 -5.20 -7.91 0.30
C ILE A 138 -3.71 -8.16 0.13
N TRP A 139 -2.88 -7.34 0.77
CA TRP A 139 -1.43 -7.51 0.82
C TRP A 139 -1.03 -8.39 2.00
N HIS A 140 -0.42 -9.54 1.70
CA HIS A 140 -0.01 -10.53 2.69
C HIS A 140 1.51 -10.59 2.91
N THR A 141 2.29 -9.87 2.14
CA THR A 141 3.76 -9.98 2.06
C THR A 141 4.48 -8.80 2.70
N TYR A 142 4.12 -7.58 2.32
CA TYR A 142 4.72 -6.37 2.86
C TYR A 142 4.25 -6.11 4.31
N SER A 143 5.06 -5.49 5.14
CA SER A 143 6.47 -5.10 4.96
C SER A 143 7.46 -6.22 5.28
N ASN A 144 6.96 -7.39 5.67
CA ASN A 144 7.75 -8.45 6.30
C ASN A 144 8.50 -9.35 5.29
N ILE A 145 8.17 -9.27 4.00
CA ILE A 145 8.87 -10.05 2.98
C ILE A 145 10.36 -9.70 2.95
N GLY A 146 11.21 -10.71 2.88
CA GLY A 146 12.67 -10.55 2.92
C GLY A 146 13.27 -10.57 4.31
N ILE A 147 12.46 -10.70 5.39
CA ILE A 147 12.98 -10.95 6.73
C ILE A 147 13.75 -12.28 6.79
N ASP A 148 13.25 -13.29 6.10
CA ASP A 148 13.87 -14.60 5.91
C ASP A 148 13.72 -15.09 4.46
N SER A 149 14.03 -16.37 4.21
CA SER A 149 14.03 -16.98 2.89
C SER A 149 12.64 -17.32 2.33
N ARG A 150 11.54 -17.01 3.04
CA ARG A 150 10.20 -17.27 2.55
C ARG A 150 9.88 -16.39 1.34
N SER A 151 9.33 -17.02 0.29
CA SER A 151 8.77 -16.35 -0.87
C SER A 151 7.37 -15.78 -0.59
N GLN A 152 6.84 -15.01 -1.53
CA GLN A 152 5.45 -14.55 -1.49
C GLN A 152 4.45 -15.72 -1.35
N TYR A 153 4.73 -16.86 -1.96
CA TYR A 153 3.89 -18.07 -1.86
C TYR A 153 3.99 -18.74 -0.49
N ASP A 154 5.19 -18.80 0.10
CA ASP A 154 5.37 -19.30 1.47
C ASP A 154 4.59 -18.46 2.48
N LEU A 155 4.67 -17.11 2.36
CA LEU A 155 3.95 -16.20 3.23
C LEU A 155 2.41 -16.35 3.07
N PHE A 156 1.92 -16.59 1.85
CA PHE A 156 0.50 -16.87 1.62
C PHE A 156 0.05 -18.16 2.32
N ARG A 157 0.86 -19.22 2.24
CA ARG A 157 0.57 -20.53 2.87
C ARG A 157 0.70 -20.51 4.39
N ASP A 158 1.53 -19.59 4.93
CA ASP A 158 1.72 -19.38 6.36
C ASP A 158 0.58 -18.54 7.00
N LEU A 159 -0.36 -18.02 6.22
CA LEU A 159 -1.51 -17.27 6.74
C LEU A 159 -2.30 -18.11 7.77
N PRO A 160 -2.81 -17.46 8.84
CA PRO A 160 -3.48 -18.16 9.93
C PRO A 160 -4.62 -19.07 9.45
N GLY A 161 -4.58 -20.32 9.88
CA GLY A 161 -5.54 -21.35 9.49
C GLY A 161 -5.34 -21.92 8.08
N GLY A 162 -4.29 -21.46 7.35
CA GLY A 162 -3.90 -21.96 6.04
C GLY A 162 -4.97 -21.74 4.96
N THR A 163 -4.82 -22.41 3.83
CA THR A 163 -5.69 -22.29 2.64
C THR A 163 -7.18 -22.40 2.94
N ALA A 164 -7.57 -23.24 3.89
CA ALA A 164 -8.99 -23.42 4.24
C ALA A 164 -9.59 -22.19 4.91
N ALA A 165 -8.85 -21.54 5.80
CA ALA A 165 -9.30 -20.30 6.45
C ALA A 165 -9.27 -19.10 5.49
N VAL A 166 -8.28 -19.04 4.60
CA VAL A 166 -8.21 -18.02 3.53
C VAL A 166 -9.41 -18.17 2.58
N LYS A 167 -9.75 -19.39 2.19
CA LYS A 167 -10.96 -19.64 1.39
C LYS A 167 -12.22 -19.18 2.10
N GLN A 168 -12.38 -19.51 3.37
CA GLN A 168 -13.56 -19.08 4.16
C GLN A 168 -13.62 -17.54 4.26
N MET A 169 -12.50 -16.88 4.44
CA MET A 169 -12.39 -15.42 4.44
C MET A 169 -12.90 -14.83 3.11
N ILE A 170 -12.48 -15.39 1.97
CA ILE A 170 -12.94 -14.95 0.64
C ILE A 170 -14.43 -15.22 0.47
N ASP A 171 -14.92 -16.38 0.88
CA ASP A 171 -16.36 -16.71 0.86
C ASP A 171 -17.17 -15.70 1.71
N ASP A 172 -16.61 -15.18 2.81
CA ASP A 172 -17.26 -14.17 3.65
C ASP A 172 -17.28 -12.78 2.96
N PHE A 173 -16.26 -12.40 2.22
CA PHE A 173 -16.29 -11.22 1.35
C PHE A 173 -17.35 -11.36 0.25
N HIS A 174 -17.41 -12.50 -0.40
CA HIS A 174 -18.40 -12.79 -1.46
C HIS A 174 -19.86 -12.72 -0.95
N LYS A 175 -20.15 -13.14 0.27
CA LYS A 175 -21.47 -12.96 0.91
C LYS A 175 -21.88 -11.49 1.04
N ARG A 176 -20.91 -10.60 1.12
CA ARG A 176 -21.10 -9.14 1.15
C ARG A 176 -21.00 -8.51 -0.24
N ASN A 177 -20.92 -9.32 -1.31
CA ASN A 177 -20.71 -8.90 -2.72
C ASN A 177 -19.42 -8.12 -2.94
N VAL A 178 -18.36 -8.40 -2.19
CA VAL A 178 -17.03 -7.80 -2.33
C VAL A 178 -16.09 -8.80 -2.98
N ARG A 179 -15.34 -8.37 -4.00
CA ARG A 179 -14.35 -9.17 -4.72
C ARG A 179 -12.98 -9.07 -4.08
N VAL A 180 -12.16 -10.11 -4.23
CA VAL A 180 -10.88 -10.21 -3.51
C VAL A 180 -9.72 -10.36 -4.48
N PHE A 181 -8.74 -9.46 -4.37
CA PHE A 181 -7.47 -9.47 -5.08
C PHE A 181 -6.33 -9.83 -4.14
N PHE A 182 -5.31 -10.44 -4.72
CA PHE A 182 -3.99 -10.60 -4.09
C PHE A 182 -2.90 -10.09 -5.04
N PRO A 183 -1.78 -9.57 -4.51
CA PRO A 183 -0.67 -9.12 -5.34
C PRO A 183 0.15 -10.29 -5.88
N ILE A 184 0.85 -10.05 -6.98
CA ILE A 184 1.97 -10.84 -7.49
C ILE A 184 3.19 -9.96 -7.68
N MET A 185 4.32 -10.38 -7.17
CA MET A 185 5.60 -9.66 -7.22
C MET A 185 6.60 -10.46 -8.05
N LEU A 186 6.79 -10.10 -9.33
CA LEU A 186 7.74 -10.79 -10.20
C LEU A 186 9.20 -10.51 -9.84
N TRP A 187 9.47 -9.49 -9.05
CA TRP A 187 10.78 -9.18 -8.49
C TRP A 187 11.13 -10.03 -7.25
N ASP A 188 10.16 -10.74 -6.67
CA ASP A 188 10.45 -11.64 -5.55
C ASP A 188 11.34 -12.80 -5.99
N GLN A 189 12.57 -12.75 -5.53
CA GLN A 189 13.61 -13.75 -5.77
C GLN A 189 13.88 -14.54 -4.48
N GLY A 190 12.82 -14.85 -3.74
CA GLY A 190 12.89 -15.64 -2.50
C GLY A 190 13.68 -16.94 -2.67
N THR A 191 14.05 -17.55 -1.56
CA THR A 191 14.85 -18.77 -1.56
C THR A 191 14.10 -19.95 -2.18
N HIS A 192 12.78 -19.99 -2.01
CA HIS A 192 11.91 -21.04 -2.54
C HIS A 192 11.26 -20.60 -3.85
N ALA A 193 11.71 -21.16 -4.95
CA ALA A 193 11.02 -21.03 -6.24
C ALA A 193 9.93 -22.10 -6.36
N GLU A 194 8.80 -21.73 -6.97
CA GLU A 194 7.76 -22.68 -7.31
C GLU A 194 8.23 -23.65 -8.42
N ASP A 195 7.59 -24.81 -8.51
CA ASP A 195 7.87 -25.83 -9.53
C ASP A 195 7.37 -25.47 -10.94
N VAL A 196 6.60 -24.38 -11.04
CA VAL A 196 6.00 -23.85 -12.28
C VAL A 196 6.23 -22.34 -12.38
N PRO A 197 6.09 -21.74 -13.59
CA PRO A 197 6.18 -20.28 -13.73
C PRO A 197 5.13 -19.54 -12.89
N ASP A 198 5.45 -18.33 -12.44
CA ASP A 198 4.61 -17.48 -11.57
C ASP A 198 3.16 -17.37 -12.05
N ALA A 199 2.93 -17.17 -13.35
CA ALA A 199 1.58 -17.09 -13.90
C ALA A 199 0.72 -18.36 -13.64
N GLN A 200 1.37 -19.52 -13.56
CA GLN A 200 0.68 -20.78 -13.25
C GLN A 200 0.58 -21.00 -11.74
N ALA A 201 1.62 -20.62 -11.00
CA ALA A 201 1.64 -20.77 -9.54
C ALA A 201 0.55 -19.93 -8.91
N ILE A 202 0.51 -18.62 -9.19
CA ILE A 202 -0.50 -17.72 -8.63
C ILE A 202 -1.92 -18.11 -9.08
N ALA A 203 -2.12 -18.49 -10.34
CA ALA A 203 -3.42 -18.93 -10.82
C ALA A 203 -3.94 -20.18 -10.06
N ARG A 204 -3.06 -21.13 -9.74
CA ARG A 204 -3.41 -22.31 -8.91
C ARG A 204 -3.76 -21.94 -7.49
N GLU A 205 -2.95 -21.09 -6.85
CA GLU A 205 -3.19 -20.64 -5.46
C GLU A 205 -4.54 -19.92 -5.35
N LEU A 206 -4.79 -18.95 -6.23
CA LEU A 206 -6.00 -18.13 -6.17
C LEU A 206 -7.25 -18.90 -6.58
N ALA A 207 -7.16 -19.80 -7.56
CA ALA A 207 -8.28 -20.69 -7.90
C ALA A 207 -8.62 -21.65 -6.74
N ALA A 208 -7.64 -22.13 -5.98
CA ALA A 208 -7.87 -23.01 -4.84
C ALA A 208 -8.66 -22.34 -3.71
N VAL A 209 -8.48 -21.03 -3.52
CA VAL A 209 -9.18 -20.25 -2.49
C VAL A 209 -10.39 -19.49 -3.03
N GLY A 210 -10.55 -19.37 -4.35
CA GLY A 210 -11.68 -18.68 -4.98
C GLY A 210 -11.55 -17.17 -5.05
N ALA A 211 -10.33 -16.63 -5.07
CA ALA A 211 -10.08 -15.19 -5.26
C ALA A 211 -10.46 -14.72 -6.68
N ASP A 212 -10.69 -13.43 -6.87
CA ASP A 212 -11.29 -12.86 -8.08
C ASP A 212 -10.29 -12.16 -9.00
N GLY A 213 -9.13 -11.74 -8.48
CA GLY A 213 -8.17 -10.98 -9.26
C GLY A 213 -6.74 -11.02 -8.76
N ILE A 214 -5.84 -10.54 -9.62
CA ILE A 214 -4.41 -10.39 -9.35
C ILE A 214 -4.02 -8.94 -9.57
N ASN A 215 -3.40 -8.31 -8.57
CA ASN A 215 -2.70 -7.05 -8.76
C ASN A 215 -1.23 -7.33 -9.10
N GLY A 216 -0.72 -6.70 -10.16
CA GLY A 216 0.66 -6.84 -10.60
C GLY A 216 1.55 -5.74 -10.01
N ASP A 217 2.19 -6.03 -8.88
CA ASP A 217 3.08 -5.08 -8.21
C ASP A 217 4.25 -4.66 -9.12
N THR A 218 4.45 -3.35 -9.27
CA THR A 218 5.46 -2.70 -10.12
C THR A 218 5.34 -3.00 -11.63
N LEU A 219 4.23 -3.60 -12.09
CA LEU A 219 4.05 -3.97 -13.49
C LEU A 219 3.34 -2.88 -14.30
N ASP A 220 3.88 -2.60 -15.49
CA ASP A 220 3.29 -1.76 -16.54
C ASP A 220 2.49 -2.62 -17.55
N GLY A 221 1.52 -3.35 -17.05
CA GLY A 221 0.74 -4.35 -17.74
C GLY A 221 1.12 -5.78 -17.35
N MET A 222 0.14 -6.57 -16.99
CA MET A 222 0.37 -7.98 -16.71
C MET A 222 0.47 -8.77 -18.03
N PRO A 223 1.46 -9.68 -18.16
CA PRO A 223 1.62 -10.51 -19.35
C PRO A 223 0.41 -11.42 -19.62
N ARG A 224 0.11 -11.68 -20.89
CA ARG A 224 -1.05 -12.49 -21.33
C ARG A 224 -1.10 -13.90 -20.72
N ASN A 225 0.05 -14.50 -20.36
CA ASN A 225 0.09 -15.84 -19.75
C ASN A 225 -0.64 -15.89 -18.37
N PHE A 226 -0.77 -14.78 -17.64
CA PHE A 226 -1.56 -14.74 -16.41
C PHE A 226 -3.05 -14.96 -16.71
N SER A 227 -3.60 -14.25 -17.68
CA SER A 227 -4.98 -14.46 -18.15
C SER A 227 -5.17 -15.89 -18.70
N THR A 228 -4.25 -16.39 -19.51
CA THR A 228 -4.34 -17.73 -20.09
C THR A 228 -4.26 -18.81 -19.01
N SER A 229 -3.37 -18.67 -18.02
CA SER A 229 -3.22 -19.66 -16.94
C SER A 229 -4.47 -19.77 -16.08
N SER A 230 -5.09 -18.66 -15.72
CA SER A 230 -6.32 -18.64 -14.92
C SER A 230 -7.52 -19.18 -15.71
N SER A 231 -7.64 -18.80 -16.99
CA SER A 231 -8.71 -19.32 -17.88
C SER A 231 -8.61 -20.82 -18.11
N ASN A 232 -7.40 -21.37 -18.21
CA ASN A 232 -7.18 -22.84 -18.36
C ASN A 232 -7.62 -23.62 -17.12
N LEU A 233 -7.71 -22.98 -15.96
CA LEU A 233 -8.23 -23.56 -14.73
C LEU A 233 -9.77 -23.37 -14.60
N HIS A 234 -10.44 -22.84 -15.63
CA HIS A 234 -11.86 -22.44 -15.58
C HIS A 234 -12.17 -21.46 -14.43
N HIS A 235 -11.18 -20.66 -14.06
CA HIS A 235 -11.28 -19.62 -13.02
C HIS A 235 -10.60 -18.34 -13.52
N PRO A 236 -11.22 -17.62 -14.51
CA PRO A 236 -10.68 -16.38 -15.02
C PRO A 236 -10.51 -15.35 -13.90
N LEU A 237 -9.32 -14.76 -13.79
CA LEU A 237 -8.98 -13.73 -12.82
C LEU A 237 -8.92 -12.37 -13.51
N ALA A 238 -9.44 -11.35 -12.86
CA ALA A 238 -9.21 -9.96 -13.26
C ALA A 238 -7.72 -9.63 -13.11
N LEU A 239 -7.12 -9.00 -14.10
CA LEU A 239 -5.73 -8.55 -14.05
C LEU A 239 -5.71 -7.04 -13.87
N GLU A 240 -4.96 -6.57 -12.87
CA GLU A 240 -4.86 -5.18 -12.45
C GLU A 240 -3.39 -4.81 -12.22
N PRO A 241 -2.64 -4.38 -13.26
CA PRO A 241 -1.26 -3.90 -13.08
C PRO A 241 -1.20 -2.57 -12.33
N GLU A 242 -0.13 -2.37 -11.54
CA GLU A 242 0.03 -1.19 -10.70
C GLU A 242 0.34 0.09 -11.50
N THR A 243 1.16 0.01 -12.55
CA THR A 243 1.69 1.21 -13.21
C THR A 243 1.09 1.42 -14.62
N GLY A 244 -0.16 1.01 -14.83
CA GLY A 244 -0.85 1.13 -16.09
C GLY A 244 -0.49 0.05 -17.12
N LEU A 245 -0.51 0.38 -18.41
CA LEU A 245 -0.26 -0.57 -19.50
C LEU A 245 0.85 -0.06 -20.42
N SER A 246 1.89 -0.84 -20.62
CA SER A 246 3.01 -0.50 -21.53
C SER A 246 2.60 -0.49 -23.00
N SER A 247 1.49 -1.15 -23.38
CA SER A 247 0.93 -1.08 -24.72
C SER A 247 -0.59 -1.19 -24.72
N ASP A 248 -1.25 -0.56 -25.72
CA ASP A 248 -2.72 -0.61 -25.87
C ASP A 248 -3.26 -2.03 -26.14
N GLU A 249 -2.42 -2.93 -26.68
CA GLU A 249 -2.76 -4.33 -26.91
C GLU A 249 -3.08 -5.09 -25.62
N MET A 250 -2.51 -4.63 -24.50
CA MET A 250 -2.70 -5.24 -23.19
C MET A 250 -4.13 -5.06 -22.66
N LEU A 251 -4.88 -4.07 -23.17
CA LEU A 251 -6.31 -3.91 -22.87
C LEU A 251 -7.13 -5.18 -23.15
N ALA A 252 -6.74 -5.98 -24.14
CA ALA A 252 -7.47 -7.20 -24.51
C ALA A 252 -7.46 -8.26 -23.38
N TYR A 253 -6.57 -8.15 -22.38
CA TYR A 253 -6.42 -9.15 -21.31
C TYR A 253 -6.13 -8.60 -19.91
N ASN A 254 -6.01 -7.30 -19.75
CA ASN A 254 -6.03 -6.61 -18.46
C ASN A 254 -7.35 -5.85 -18.37
N THR A 255 -8.29 -6.30 -17.55
CA THR A 255 -9.64 -5.70 -17.45
C THR A 255 -9.70 -4.53 -16.48
N MET A 256 -8.68 -4.38 -15.65
CA MET A 256 -8.48 -3.29 -14.71
C MET A 256 -7.04 -2.81 -14.75
N SER A 257 -6.78 -1.63 -14.19
CA SER A 257 -5.44 -1.09 -13.91
C SER A 257 -5.51 -0.03 -12.80
N TRP A 258 -4.37 0.23 -12.15
CA TRP A 258 -4.26 1.46 -11.36
C TRP A 258 -3.93 2.65 -12.25
N GLY A 259 -4.22 3.85 -11.73
CA GLY A 259 -3.88 5.13 -12.37
C GLY A 259 -3.11 6.03 -11.41
N TYR A 260 -1.81 6.14 -11.57
CA TYR A 260 -0.97 7.16 -10.94
C TYR A 260 -0.94 8.40 -11.81
N TRP A 261 -1.96 9.26 -11.67
CA TRP A 261 -2.19 10.37 -12.59
C TRP A 261 -1.57 11.67 -12.12
N THR A 262 -1.27 12.53 -13.08
CA THR A 262 -0.88 13.92 -12.81
C THR A 262 -2.10 14.80 -12.95
N TYR A 263 -2.36 15.63 -11.96
CA TYR A 263 -3.54 16.48 -11.93
C TYR A 263 -3.24 17.87 -12.44
N THR A 264 -4.09 18.35 -13.33
CA THR A 264 -4.05 19.71 -13.87
C THR A 264 -5.37 20.40 -13.60
N PHE A 265 -5.45 21.72 -13.83
CA PHE A 265 -6.70 22.46 -13.64
C PHE A 265 -7.84 21.94 -14.54
N VAL A 266 -7.50 21.56 -15.77
CA VAL A 266 -8.43 20.92 -16.71
C VAL A 266 -8.34 19.41 -16.50
N PRO A 267 -9.44 18.70 -16.16
CA PRO A 267 -9.43 17.26 -16.02
C PRO A 267 -8.94 16.57 -17.30
N SER A 268 -8.13 15.56 -17.13
CA SER A 268 -7.71 14.71 -18.23
C SER A 268 -8.74 13.61 -18.53
N VAL A 269 -8.66 13.02 -19.72
CA VAL A 269 -9.48 11.86 -20.08
C VAL A 269 -8.65 10.59 -19.93
N SER A 270 -9.19 9.60 -19.24
CA SER A 270 -8.56 8.29 -19.09
C SER A 270 -8.33 7.65 -20.46
N ARG A 271 -7.05 7.41 -20.82
CA ARG A 271 -6.66 6.79 -22.08
C ARG A 271 -7.27 5.40 -22.23
N TYR A 272 -7.16 4.57 -21.20
CA TYR A 272 -7.61 3.18 -21.27
C TYR A 272 -9.13 3.09 -21.33
N LYS A 273 -9.84 3.83 -20.50
CA LYS A 273 -11.30 3.89 -20.57
C LYS A 273 -11.81 4.54 -21.86
N TRP A 274 -11.08 5.49 -22.44
CA TRP A 274 -11.41 6.04 -23.75
C TRP A 274 -11.27 5.00 -24.88
N LEU A 275 -10.25 4.16 -24.81
CA LEU A 275 -10.06 3.04 -25.74
C LEU A 275 -11.13 1.95 -25.51
N GLU A 276 -11.33 1.51 -24.29
CA GLU A 276 -12.30 0.50 -23.88
C GLU A 276 -13.18 1.03 -22.73
N PRO A 277 -14.41 1.47 -23.00
CA PRO A 277 -15.27 2.11 -22.00
C PRO A 277 -15.60 1.25 -20.77
N ARG A 278 -15.43 -0.06 -20.87
CA ARG A 278 -15.65 -1.02 -19.79
C ARG A 278 -14.42 -1.26 -18.94
N HIS A 279 -13.23 -0.74 -19.35
CA HIS A 279 -12.01 -0.85 -18.56
C HIS A 279 -12.12 -0.01 -17.29
N MET A 280 -11.88 -0.65 -16.15
CA MET A 280 -11.85 0.05 -14.86
C MET A 280 -10.42 0.49 -14.54
N VAL A 281 -10.25 1.78 -14.30
CA VAL A 281 -9.03 2.34 -13.73
C VAL A 281 -9.31 2.69 -12.29
N ASN A 282 -8.55 2.15 -11.34
CA ASN A 282 -8.60 2.58 -9.96
C ASN A 282 -7.55 3.69 -9.77
N ILE A 283 -8.00 4.94 -9.69
CA ILE A 283 -7.09 6.08 -9.46
C ILE A 283 -6.51 5.96 -8.07
N SER A 284 -5.19 6.06 -7.97
CA SER A 284 -4.42 5.95 -6.73
C SER A 284 -3.47 7.13 -6.57
N ASN A 285 -3.38 7.67 -5.37
CA ASN A 285 -2.36 8.66 -5.03
C ASN A 285 -1.66 8.23 -3.73
N ARG A 286 -0.45 7.70 -3.89
CA ARG A 286 0.33 7.13 -2.78
C ARG A 286 0.61 8.17 -1.72
N TRP A 287 0.29 7.85 -0.46
CA TRP A 287 0.63 8.66 0.71
C TRP A 287 0.05 10.08 0.69
N ALA A 288 -0.96 10.34 -0.14
CA ALA A 288 -1.67 11.62 -0.15
C ALA A 288 -2.73 11.64 0.96
N HIS A 289 -2.78 12.76 1.69
CA HIS A 289 -3.79 12.98 2.71
C HIS A 289 -5.00 13.77 2.18
N ASP A 290 -4.84 14.54 1.11
CA ASP A 290 -5.89 15.23 0.36
C ASP A 290 -6.10 14.52 -0.98
N HIS A 291 -7.26 13.91 -1.17
CA HIS A 291 -7.63 13.16 -2.36
C HIS A 291 -8.67 13.91 -3.23
N THR A 292 -8.82 15.21 -3.04
CA THR A 292 -9.80 16.00 -3.81
C THR A 292 -9.58 15.86 -5.32
N ASP A 293 -8.33 15.98 -5.78
CA ASP A 293 -8.00 15.90 -7.21
C ASP A 293 -8.22 14.48 -7.77
N ASP A 294 -7.83 13.46 -7.01
CA ASP A 294 -8.01 12.05 -7.37
C ASP A 294 -9.51 11.73 -7.57
N LEU A 295 -10.32 12.10 -6.59
CA LEU A 295 -11.76 11.84 -6.60
C LEU A 295 -12.48 12.63 -7.70
N GLN A 296 -12.04 13.86 -8.00
CA GLN A 296 -12.61 14.64 -9.10
C GLN A 296 -12.24 14.02 -10.46
N GLU A 297 -11.01 13.59 -10.67
CA GLU A 297 -10.60 12.91 -11.89
C GLU A 297 -11.32 11.56 -12.04
N ALA A 298 -11.46 10.77 -10.98
CA ALA A 298 -12.21 9.53 -11.00
C ALA A 298 -13.65 9.75 -11.42
N PHE A 299 -14.34 10.66 -10.77
CA PHE A 299 -15.75 10.97 -11.02
C PHE A 299 -16.00 11.58 -12.41
N PHE A 300 -15.11 12.46 -12.88
CA PHE A 300 -15.17 13.02 -14.23
C PHE A 300 -15.05 11.93 -15.30
N ASN A 301 -14.19 10.94 -15.08
CA ASN A 301 -13.95 9.83 -16.00
C ASN A 301 -14.90 8.63 -15.79
N GLY A 302 -15.72 8.61 -14.74
CA GLY A 302 -16.55 7.46 -14.38
C GLY A 302 -15.71 6.20 -14.14
N VAL A 303 -14.58 6.33 -13.45
CA VAL A 303 -13.65 5.28 -13.08
C VAL A 303 -13.56 5.12 -11.56
N GLY A 304 -12.89 4.08 -11.08
CA GLY A 304 -12.80 3.77 -9.67
C GLY A 304 -11.73 4.58 -8.93
N PHE A 305 -11.74 4.41 -7.62
CA PHE A 305 -10.76 4.97 -6.71
C PHE A 305 -10.20 3.86 -5.81
N GLU A 306 -8.87 3.84 -5.66
CA GLU A 306 -8.19 3.00 -4.70
C GLU A 306 -7.89 3.77 -3.43
N SER A 307 -8.46 3.32 -2.32
CA SER A 307 -8.12 3.86 -1.01
C SER A 307 -6.96 3.08 -0.39
N TRP A 308 -5.99 3.81 0.12
CA TRP A 308 -4.89 3.23 0.89
C TRP A 308 -5.29 3.22 2.35
N GLU A 309 -5.43 2.03 2.90
CA GLU A 309 -5.80 1.83 4.30
C GLU A 309 -4.54 1.70 5.18
N ASN A 310 -4.46 0.69 6.03
CA ASN A 310 -3.28 0.44 6.85
C ASN A 310 -2.19 -0.24 6.02
N ILE A 311 -1.42 0.53 5.25
CA ILE A 311 -0.36 0.03 4.39
C ILE A 311 1.00 0.14 5.10
N TRP A 312 1.74 -0.97 5.19
CA TRP A 312 3.03 -1.07 5.89
C TRP A 312 2.95 -0.68 7.37
N GLY A 313 1.78 -0.81 7.99
CA GLY A 313 1.51 -0.30 9.32
C GLY A 313 1.51 1.23 9.39
N ILE A 314 1.34 1.90 8.26
CA ILE A 314 1.15 3.35 8.16
C ILE A 314 -0.33 3.60 7.87
N TRP A 315 -0.98 4.34 8.74
CA TRP A 315 -2.39 4.66 8.61
C TRP A 315 -2.61 5.77 7.57
N ASN A 316 -3.26 5.42 6.48
CA ASN A 316 -3.50 6.31 5.34
C ASN A 316 -4.97 6.75 5.21
N GLN A 317 -5.74 6.62 6.25
CA GLN A 317 -7.15 6.98 6.23
C GLN A 317 -7.38 8.32 5.53
N MET A 318 -8.35 8.33 4.62
CA MET A 318 -8.79 9.56 3.97
C MET A 318 -9.31 10.59 4.99
N THR A 319 -9.22 11.87 4.64
CA THR A 319 -9.85 12.93 5.43
C THR A 319 -11.38 12.71 5.49
N PRO A 320 -12.07 13.19 6.52
CA PRO A 320 -13.54 13.09 6.61
C PRO A 320 -14.25 13.68 5.38
N ARG A 321 -13.71 14.75 4.79
CA ARG A 321 -14.27 15.35 3.56
C ARG A 321 -14.15 14.41 2.36
N ASP A 322 -12.99 13.84 2.14
CA ASP A 322 -12.76 12.97 0.98
C ASP A 322 -13.51 11.64 1.12
N ALA A 323 -13.58 11.10 2.33
CA ALA A 323 -14.40 9.93 2.63
C ALA A 323 -15.90 10.16 2.33
N GLU A 324 -16.43 11.34 2.67
CA GLU A 324 -17.81 11.70 2.35
C GLU A 324 -18.01 11.98 0.85
N ALA A 325 -17.03 12.59 0.19
CA ALA A 325 -17.04 12.78 -1.26
C ALA A 325 -17.09 11.43 -1.98
N LEU A 326 -16.20 10.49 -1.59
CA LEU A 326 -16.19 9.12 -2.14
C LEU A 326 -17.50 8.39 -1.91
N ARG A 327 -18.11 8.50 -0.71
CA ARG A 327 -19.43 7.93 -0.41
C ARG A 327 -20.47 8.38 -1.43
N ARG A 328 -20.53 9.68 -1.70
CA ARG A 328 -21.57 10.26 -2.58
C ARG A 328 -21.32 9.94 -4.04
N THR A 329 -20.08 10.08 -4.52
CA THR A 329 -19.73 9.73 -5.92
C THR A 329 -19.97 8.27 -6.19
N ALA A 330 -19.49 7.36 -5.33
CA ALA A 330 -19.68 5.92 -5.49
C ALA A 330 -21.17 5.48 -5.48
N MET A 331 -22.01 6.13 -4.67
CA MET A 331 -23.47 5.86 -4.69
C MET A 331 -24.08 6.17 -6.06
N ILE A 332 -23.66 7.28 -6.70
CA ILE A 332 -24.13 7.67 -8.02
C ILE A 332 -23.55 6.73 -9.08
N GLU A 333 -22.25 6.47 -9.04
CA GLU A 333 -21.55 5.62 -10.01
C GLU A 333 -22.11 4.20 -10.03
N ARG A 334 -22.33 3.59 -8.88
CA ARG A 334 -22.97 2.26 -8.75
C ARG A 334 -24.39 2.25 -9.32
N ALA A 335 -25.16 3.33 -9.15
CA ALA A 335 -26.52 3.42 -9.66
C ALA A 335 -26.57 3.52 -11.20
N PHE A 336 -25.53 4.08 -11.82
CA PHE A 336 -25.45 4.36 -13.25
C PHE A 336 -24.28 3.66 -13.96
N ALA A 337 -23.71 2.61 -13.38
CA ALA A 337 -22.59 1.86 -13.93
C ALA A 337 -22.78 1.45 -15.43
N PRO A 338 -23.97 1.02 -15.88
CA PRO A 338 -24.18 0.72 -17.31
C PRO A 338 -24.05 1.93 -18.24
N LEU A 339 -24.34 3.15 -17.76
CA LEU A 339 -24.09 4.37 -18.53
C LEU A 339 -22.60 4.72 -18.56
N LEU A 340 -21.93 4.59 -17.41
CA LEU A 340 -20.52 4.90 -17.25
C LEU A 340 -19.60 3.94 -18.03
N SER A 341 -20.07 2.77 -18.41
CA SER A 341 -19.37 1.82 -19.29
C SER A 341 -19.78 1.91 -20.77
N SER A 342 -20.56 2.93 -21.14
CA SER A 342 -21.07 3.11 -22.52
C SER A 342 -20.00 3.70 -23.44
N PRO A 343 -19.89 3.19 -24.69
CA PRO A 343 -18.99 3.77 -25.70
C PRO A 343 -19.45 5.17 -26.19
N ARG A 344 -20.62 5.65 -25.76
CA ARG A 344 -21.17 6.96 -26.09
C ARG A 344 -20.72 8.07 -25.15
N TRP A 345 -19.75 7.82 -24.28
CA TRP A 345 -19.17 8.84 -23.41
C TRP A 345 -18.62 10.03 -24.19
N GLU A 346 -18.99 11.23 -23.76
CA GLU A 346 -18.51 12.51 -24.30
C GLU A 346 -17.90 13.35 -23.16
N PRO A 347 -16.58 13.30 -22.95
CA PRO A 347 -15.91 14.12 -21.96
C PRO A 347 -15.88 15.60 -22.37
N HIS A 348 -15.73 16.49 -21.40
CA HIS A 348 -15.70 17.95 -21.58
C HIS A 348 -16.96 18.54 -22.23
N PHE A 349 -18.13 18.05 -21.83
CA PHE A 349 -19.40 18.68 -22.24
C PHE A 349 -19.35 20.18 -21.93
N PRO A 350 -19.79 21.09 -22.87
CA PRO A 350 -19.67 22.53 -22.72
C PRO A 350 -20.46 23.08 -21.54
N MET A 351 -19.76 23.60 -20.55
CA MET A 351 -20.32 24.25 -19.36
C MET A 351 -20.35 25.78 -19.55
N GLN A 352 -21.24 26.46 -18.81
CA GLN A 352 -21.40 27.91 -18.88
C GLN A 352 -20.47 28.64 -17.90
N GLN A 353 -19.96 27.95 -16.90
CA GLN A 353 -19.10 28.52 -15.86
C GLN A 353 -17.64 28.05 -16.03
N PHE A 354 -16.72 29.00 -15.90
CA PHE A 354 -15.28 28.70 -15.93
C PHE A 354 -14.88 27.80 -14.77
N GLY A 355 -13.98 26.85 -15.05
CA GLY A 355 -13.45 25.89 -14.05
C GLY A 355 -14.45 24.85 -13.57
N VAL A 356 -15.61 24.77 -14.20
CA VAL A 356 -16.56 23.69 -14.03
C VAL A 356 -16.50 22.80 -15.26
N PHE A 357 -16.26 21.50 -15.05
CA PHE A 357 -16.07 20.53 -16.12
C PHE A 357 -17.09 19.40 -15.98
N ALA A 358 -17.56 18.87 -17.11
CA ALA A 358 -18.54 17.81 -17.13
C ALA A 358 -18.22 16.74 -18.18
N SER A 359 -18.50 15.50 -17.85
CA SER A 359 -18.61 14.38 -18.80
C SER A 359 -20.08 14.05 -19.02
N GLN A 360 -20.46 13.79 -20.28
CA GLN A 360 -21.81 13.37 -20.67
C GLN A 360 -21.82 11.88 -20.97
N TRP A 361 -22.82 11.17 -20.45
CA TRP A 361 -23.02 9.73 -20.59
C TRP A 361 -24.42 9.46 -21.18
N PRO A 362 -24.57 9.50 -22.53
CA PRO A 362 -25.88 9.29 -23.15
C PRO A 362 -26.31 7.82 -23.08
N GLY A 363 -27.52 7.58 -22.56
CA GLY A 363 -28.23 6.33 -22.64
C GLY A 363 -29.24 6.30 -23.77
N GLU A 364 -30.18 5.34 -23.76
CA GLU A 364 -31.27 5.26 -24.70
C GLU A 364 -32.46 6.16 -24.28
N THR A 365 -32.77 6.17 -22.98
CA THR A 365 -33.90 6.88 -22.38
C THR A 365 -33.52 7.94 -21.38
N GLU A 366 -32.22 7.99 -21.03
CA GLU A 366 -31.67 8.88 -20.01
C GLU A 366 -30.27 9.34 -20.40
N THR A 367 -29.86 10.48 -19.89
CA THR A 367 -28.48 10.99 -20.01
C THR A 367 -28.02 11.48 -18.68
N LEU A 368 -26.80 11.03 -18.29
CA LEU A 368 -26.13 11.45 -17.06
C LEU A 368 -25.03 12.45 -17.40
N TRP A 369 -24.79 13.42 -16.52
CA TRP A 369 -23.60 14.26 -16.51
C TRP A 369 -22.93 14.17 -15.15
N THR A 370 -21.67 13.76 -15.12
CA THR A 370 -20.79 13.89 -13.96
C THR A 370 -20.08 15.22 -14.06
N VAL A 371 -20.08 16.01 -12.98
CA VAL A 371 -19.61 17.40 -13.00
C VAL A 371 -18.64 17.62 -11.85
N VAL A 372 -17.55 18.34 -12.10
CA VAL A 372 -16.55 18.74 -11.08
C VAL A 372 -16.29 20.25 -11.14
N ASN A 373 -16.14 20.87 -9.98
CA ASN A 373 -15.76 22.26 -9.84
C ASN A 373 -14.31 22.36 -9.36
N ARG A 374 -13.41 22.79 -10.22
CA ARG A 374 -11.98 22.98 -9.91
C ARG A 374 -11.68 24.34 -9.30
N ASN A 375 -12.70 25.18 -9.09
CA ASN A 375 -12.51 26.50 -8.48
C ASN A 375 -12.48 26.39 -6.95
N GLY A 376 -11.67 27.23 -6.32
CA GLY A 376 -11.66 27.43 -4.87
C GLY A 376 -12.88 28.21 -4.33
N TYR A 377 -13.95 28.34 -5.13
CA TYR A 377 -15.22 28.98 -4.77
C TYR A 377 -16.40 28.18 -5.33
N SER A 378 -17.56 28.30 -4.69
CA SER A 378 -18.81 27.64 -5.16
C SER A 378 -19.28 28.29 -6.45
N SER A 379 -19.75 27.47 -7.40
CA SER A 379 -20.33 27.91 -8.66
C SER A 379 -21.84 27.73 -8.58
N THR A 380 -22.62 28.79 -8.85
CA THR A 380 -24.07 28.80 -8.74
C THR A 380 -24.73 29.38 -10.00
N GLY A 381 -26.03 29.07 -10.20
CA GLY A 381 -26.81 29.58 -11.32
C GLY A 381 -26.69 28.74 -12.58
N ARG A 382 -26.64 29.38 -13.72
CA ARG A 382 -26.67 28.74 -15.05
C ARG A 382 -25.39 27.95 -15.29
N GLN A 383 -25.53 26.65 -15.40
CA GLN A 383 -24.40 25.74 -15.59
C GLN A 383 -24.39 25.10 -16.99
N MET A 384 -25.54 24.73 -17.52
CA MET A 384 -25.66 23.98 -18.77
C MET A 384 -26.77 24.51 -19.66
N LEU A 385 -26.57 24.39 -20.99
CA LEU A 385 -27.58 24.66 -22.01
C LEU A 385 -27.84 23.36 -22.79
N LEU A 386 -29.03 22.76 -22.58
CA LEU A 386 -29.43 21.51 -23.23
C LEU A 386 -30.47 21.79 -24.31
N PRO A 387 -30.60 20.95 -25.36
CA PRO A 387 -31.71 21.00 -26.26
C PRO A 387 -33.05 20.82 -25.51
N TYR A 388 -34.05 21.63 -25.85
CA TYR A 388 -35.38 21.47 -25.26
C TYR A 388 -35.99 20.13 -25.69
N LYS A 389 -36.52 19.37 -24.71
CA LYS A 389 -37.27 18.13 -24.91
C LYS A 389 -38.57 18.20 -24.08
N ALA A 390 -39.74 18.10 -24.73
CA ALA A 390 -41.03 18.36 -24.09
C ALA A 390 -41.37 17.50 -22.87
N ASN A 391 -40.83 16.27 -22.78
CA ASN A 391 -41.11 15.31 -21.70
C ASN A 391 -39.92 15.02 -20.82
N ALA A 392 -38.82 15.76 -20.98
CA ALA A 392 -37.64 15.56 -20.16
C ALA A 392 -37.84 16.11 -18.74
N ARG A 393 -37.45 15.34 -17.76
CA ARG A 393 -37.30 15.77 -16.37
C ARG A 393 -35.83 15.76 -16.03
N TYR A 394 -35.42 16.70 -15.19
CA TYR A 394 -34.03 16.88 -14.79
C TYR A 394 -33.88 16.75 -13.28
N PHE A 395 -32.87 16.03 -12.86
CA PHE A 395 -32.60 15.79 -11.45
C PHE A 395 -31.15 16.16 -11.13
N ASP A 396 -30.96 16.97 -10.11
CA ASP A 396 -29.69 17.15 -9.45
C ASP A 396 -29.52 15.98 -8.48
N LEU A 397 -28.74 14.98 -8.90
CA LEU A 397 -28.54 13.78 -8.09
C LEU A 397 -27.67 14.06 -6.87
N TRP A 398 -26.75 15.03 -6.96
CA TRP A 398 -25.90 15.40 -5.84
C TRP A 398 -26.68 15.95 -4.64
N HIS A 399 -27.67 16.80 -4.93
CA HIS A 399 -28.56 17.35 -3.90
C HIS A 399 -29.85 16.55 -3.71
N GLY A 400 -30.11 15.56 -4.55
CA GLY A 400 -31.30 14.70 -4.47
C GLY A 400 -32.59 15.43 -4.74
N VAL A 401 -32.61 16.38 -5.70
CA VAL A 401 -33.75 17.23 -6.02
C VAL A 401 -34.09 17.24 -7.52
N GLU A 402 -35.34 17.47 -7.86
CA GLU A 402 -35.77 17.74 -9.26
C GLU A 402 -35.48 19.20 -9.61
N ILE A 403 -34.93 19.41 -10.81
CA ILE A 403 -34.67 20.74 -11.39
C ILE A 403 -35.78 21.08 -12.38
N HIS A 404 -36.32 22.28 -12.28
CA HIS A 404 -37.25 22.83 -13.25
C HIS A 404 -36.50 23.87 -14.12
N PRO A 405 -36.13 23.50 -15.38
CA PRO A 405 -35.31 24.38 -16.20
C PRO A 405 -36.09 25.59 -16.70
N GLU A 406 -35.40 26.71 -16.84
CA GLU A 406 -35.89 27.83 -17.65
C GLU A 406 -35.71 27.49 -19.14
N HIS A 407 -36.61 28.01 -19.99
CA HIS A 407 -36.58 27.78 -21.42
C HIS A 407 -36.22 29.04 -22.20
N GLU A 408 -35.17 28.93 -23.03
CA GLU A 408 -34.73 29.99 -23.94
C GLU A 408 -34.80 29.48 -25.40
N GLY A 409 -35.92 29.78 -26.08
CA GLY A 409 -36.15 29.29 -27.43
C GLY A 409 -36.17 27.76 -27.49
N SER A 410 -35.26 27.15 -28.22
CA SER A 410 -35.12 25.70 -28.36
C SER A 410 -34.20 25.06 -27.30
N ARG A 411 -33.88 25.77 -26.23
CA ARG A 411 -32.96 25.30 -25.18
C ARG A 411 -33.61 25.33 -23.80
N SER A 412 -33.16 24.37 -22.96
CA SER A 412 -33.41 24.30 -21.54
C SER A 412 -32.14 24.77 -20.81
N VAL A 413 -32.30 25.69 -19.89
CA VAL A 413 -31.21 26.21 -19.03
C VAL A 413 -31.26 25.44 -17.72
N ILE A 414 -30.18 24.67 -17.44
CA ILE A 414 -30.06 23.92 -16.21
C ILE A 414 -29.20 24.72 -15.24
N SER A 415 -29.81 25.10 -14.11
CA SER A 415 -29.21 25.89 -13.05
C SER A 415 -29.10 25.05 -11.79
N PHE A 416 -27.90 24.97 -11.21
CA PHE A 416 -27.62 24.27 -9.95
C PHE A 416 -26.37 24.84 -9.28
N GLU A 417 -26.12 24.43 -8.05
CA GLU A 417 -24.94 24.81 -7.26
C GLU A 417 -23.95 23.67 -7.25
N ILE A 418 -22.65 24.01 -7.25
CA ILE A 418 -21.55 23.09 -7.00
C ILE A 418 -20.60 23.75 -6.02
N GLU A 419 -20.34 23.10 -4.91
CA GLU A 419 -19.41 23.59 -3.87
C GLU A 419 -18.01 23.85 -4.44
N LYS A 420 -17.20 24.68 -3.76
CA LYS A 420 -15.79 24.84 -4.07
C LYS A 420 -15.09 23.47 -4.04
N ASN A 421 -14.24 23.19 -5.01
CA ASN A 421 -13.56 21.89 -5.17
C ASN A 421 -14.53 20.72 -5.02
N GLY A 422 -15.77 20.89 -5.51
CA GLY A 422 -16.87 19.98 -5.28
C GLY A 422 -17.28 19.18 -6.51
N PHE A 423 -18.41 18.50 -6.37
CA PHE A 423 -18.98 17.58 -7.33
C PHE A 423 -20.44 17.97 -7.64
N GLY A 424 -20.93 17.56 -8.80
CA GLY A 424 -22.32 17.70 -9.19
C GLY A 424 -22.71 16.59 -10.16
N THR A 425 -24.01 16.30 -10.27
CA THR A 425 -24.47 15.28 -11.18
C THR A 425 -25.89 15.59 -11.63
N ILE A 426 -26.09 15.67 -12.94
CA ILE A 426 -27.40 15.91 -13.53
C ILE A 426 -27.86 14.67 -14.27
N LEU A 427 -29.09 14.27 -14.06
CA LEU A 427 -29.76 13.22 -14.80
C LEU A 427 -30.91 13.85 -15.61
N GLU A 428 -30.92 13.60 -16.93
CA GLU A 428 -32.09 13.81 -17.78
C GLU A 428 -32.78 12.47 -18.01
N THR A 429 -34.08 12.35 -17.72
CA THR A 429 -34.86 11.16 -18.02
C THR A 429 -36.33 11.54 -18.28
N SER A 430 -37.03 10.77 -19.11
CA SER A 430 -38.48 10.90 -19.29
C SER A 430 -39.29 9.92 -18.43
N SER A 431 -38.60 8.98 -17.73
CA SER A 431 -39.25 7.87 -17.02
C SER A 431 -38.55 7.56 -15.72
N PRO A 432 -38.68 8.42 -14.69
CA PRO A 432 -38.12 8.14 -13.38
C PRO A 432 -38.71 6.85 -12.80
N ASN A 433 -37.87 6.10 -12.06
CA ASN A 433 -38.25 4.82 -11.51
C ASN A 433 -38.01 4.79 -9.98
N PRO A 434 -38.52 3.77 -9.24
CA PRO A 434 -38.34 3.69 -7.78
C PRO A 434 -36.90 3.62 -7.29
N LYS A 435 -35.97 3.14 -8.10
CA LYS A 435 -34.53 3.14 -7.73
C LYS A 435 -33.98 4.57 -7.72
N LEU A 436 -34.36 5.37 -8.70
CA LEU A 436 -34.01 6.79 -8.73
C LEU A 436 -34.59 7.54 -7.53
N GLU A 437 -35.89 7.32 -7.18
CA GLU A 437 -36.49 7.95 -6.01
C GLU A 437 -35.75 7.62 -4.71
N LYS A 438 -35.31 6.36 -4.55
CA LYS A 438 -34.53 5.93 -3.40
C LYS A 438 -33.17 6.64 -3.37
N LEU A 439 -32.48 6.73 -4.51
CA LEU A 439 -31.20 7.44 -4.61
C LEU A 439 -31.36 8.92 -4.28
N LEU A 440 -32.36 9.60 -4.86
CA LEU A 440 -32.64 11.00 -4.59
C LEU A 440 -32.88 11.26 -3.09
N SER A 441 -33.68 10.41 -2.45
CA SER A 441 -33.94 10.53 -1.01
C SER A 441 -32.67 10.38 -0.18
N ALA A 442 -31.82 9.41 -0.52
CA ALA A 442 -30.56 9.18 0.20
C ALA A 442 -29.57 10.34 -0.01
N MET A 443 -29.40 10.79 -1.26
CA MET A 443 -28.52 11.92 -1.59
C MET A 443 -29.02 13.23 -0.99
N HIS A 444 -30.35 13.46 -0.97
CA HIS A 444 -30.91 14.61 -0.29
C HIS A 444 -30.56 14.63 1.21
N ALA A 445 -30.66 13.49 1.87
CA ALA A 445 -30.30 13.40 3.29
C ALA A 445 -28.81 13.69 3.53
N LEU A 446 -27.91 13.16 2.67
CA LEU A 446 -26.47 13.41 2.77
C LEU A 446 -26.09 14.86 2.46
N SER A 447 -26.73 15.48 1.47
CA SER A 447 -26.42 16.85 1.04
C SER A 447 -26.87 17.93 2.02
N GLN A 448 -27.68 17.59 3.04
CA GLN A 448 -28.02 18.53 4.12
C GLN A 448 -26.78 19.02 4.90
N LYS A 449 -25.68 18.27 4.86
CA LYS A 449 -24.39 18.70 5.31
C LYS A 449 -23.45 18.84 4.12
N PRO A 450 -23.08 20.07 3.71
CA PRO A 450 -22.18 20.30 2.59
C PRO A 450 -20.78 19.74 2.86
N LEU A 451 -20.02 19.38 1.80
CA LEU A 451 -18.66 18.87 1.93
C LEU A 451 -17.73 19.84 2.64
N THR A 452 -17.97 21.14 2.50
CA THR A 452 -17.20 22.21 3.13
C THR A 452 -17.31 22.24 4.66
N GLU A 453 -18.26 21.51 5.25
CA GLU A 453 -18.40 21.35 6.70
C GLU A 453 -17.65 20.12 7.26
N PHE A 454 -17.09 19.28 6.40
CA PHE A 454 -16.26 18.17 6.83
C PHE A 454 -14.78 18.59 6.90
N SER A 455 -14.05 18.03 7.86
CA SER A 455 -12.63 18.33 8.08
C SER A 455 -11.77 17.83 6.90
N HIS A 456 -10.79 18.63 6.51
CA HIS A 456 -9.69 18.27 5.62
C HIS A 456 -8.46 17.78 6.39
N GLU A 457 -8.49 17.76 7.71
CA GLU A 457 -7.35 17.40 8.51
C GLU A 457 -7.18 15.89 8.56
N TRP A 458 -5.97 15.45 8.30
CA TRP A 458 -5.53 14.09 8.51
C TRP A 458 -4.78 13.99 9.84
N HIS A 459 -4.98 12.90 10.56
CA HIS A 459 -4.30 12.61 11.81
C HIS A 459 -3.79 11.19 11.82
N SER A 460 -2.53 11.00 12.24
CA SER A 460 -2.00 9.68 12.54
C SER A 460 -2.75 9.04 13.72
N ILE A 461 -2.81 7.71 13.74
CA ILE A 461 -3.38 6.98 14.88
C ILE A 461 -2.35 6.96 16.01
N PRO A 462 -2.72 7.39 17.24
CA PRO A 462 -1.85 7.26 18.40
C PRO A 462 -1.54 5.80 18.70
N GLN A 463 -0.26 5.52 18.96
CA GLN A 463 0.21 4.18 19.32
C GLN A 463 0.48 4.08 20.82
N GLN A 464 0.40 2.87 21.34
CA GLN A 464 0.71 2.54 22.73
C GLN A 464 1.78 1.46 22.77
N MET A 465 2.84 1.71 23.52
CA MET A 465 3.83 0.70 23.85
C MET A 465 3.23 -0.34 24.80
N VAL A 466 3.37 -1.61 24.47
CA VAL A 466 2.93 -2.71 25.35
C VAL A 466 3.90 -2.79 26.54
N PRO A 467 3.39 -2.72 27.78
CA PRO A 467 4.26 -2.75 28.97
C PRO A 467 5.07 -4.05 29.08
N ILE A 468 6.34 -3.90 29.45
CA ILE A 468 7.19 -5.03 29.83
C ILE A 468 7.32 -5.04 31.36
N ASP A 469 6.89 -6.12 31.98
CA ASP A 469 6.94 -6.29 33.43
C ASP A 469 8.40 -6.33 33.93
N GLN A 470 8.68 -5.63 35.02
CA GLN A 470 9.98 -5.69 35.69
C GLN A 470 10.24 -7.09 36.27
N THR A 471 11.52 -7.47 36.28
CA THR A 471 11.96 -8.72 36.89
C THR A 471 12.21 -8.55 38.38
N LYS A 472 12.40 -9.66 39.08
CA LYS A 472 13.01 -9.60 40.44
C LYS A 472 14.43 -9.09 40.31
N GLN A 473 14.74 -8.00 41.01
CA GLN A 473 16.05 -7.39 40.98
C GLN A 473 17.13 -8.28 41.63
N VAL A 474 18.31 -8.33 41.01
CA VAL A 474 19.48 -9.01 41.49
C VAL A 474 20.68 -8.05 41.55
N SER A 475 21.66 -8.32 42.44
CA SER A 475 22.84 -7.46 42.64
C SER A 475 23.99 -7.84 41.72
N ASP A 476 24.17 -9.15 41.54
CA ASP A 476 25.30 -9.72 40.79
C ASP A 476 24.83 -10.31 39.46
N ALA A 477 25.66 -10.18 38.44
CA ALA A 477 25.36 -10.74 37.14
C ALA A 477 25.43 -12.27 37.18
N PRO A 478 24.37 -13.01 36.85
CA PRO A 478 24.43 -14.45 36.64
C PRO A 478 25.43 -14.80 35.55
N GLU A 479 25.91 -16.04 35.55
CA GLU A 479 26.77 -16.54 34.47
C GLU A 479 26.12 -16.33 33.09
N GLY A 480 26.91 -15.85 32.13
CA GLY A 480 26.43 -15.55 30.78
C GLY A 480 25.76 -14.20 30.62
N MET A 481 25.64 -13.39 31.67
CA MET A 481 25.12 -12.02 31.59
C MET A 481 26.17 -10.95 31.81
N VAL A 482 25.95 -9.76 31.25
CA VAL A 482 26.85 -8.60 31.37
C VAL A 482 26.09 -7.50 32.12
N LYS A 483 26.78 -6.90 33.11
CA LYS A 483 26.24 -5.74 33.86
C LYS A 483 26.46 -4.46 33.07
N ILE A 484 25.37 -3.77 32.76
CA ILE A 484 25.36 -2.48 32.09
C ILE A 484 25.14 -1.41 33.16
N PRO A 485 26.06 -0.45 33.35
CA PRO A 485 25.92 0.57 34.39
C PRO A 485 24.80 1.57 34.03
N GLU A 486 24.26 2.22 35.06
CA GLU A 486 23.32 3.33 34.82
C GLU A 486 23.95 4.46 34.02
N ALA A 487 23.17 5.13 33.18
CA ALA A 487 23.60 6.32 32.43
C ALA A 487 22.43 7.20 32.00
N ASP A 488 22.76 8.48 31.84
CA ASP A 488 21.96 9.37 31.00
C ASP A 488 22.32 9.11 29.54
N PHE A 489 21.43 8.51 28.79
CA PHE A 489 21.66 8.08 27.42
C PHE A 489 20.87 8.97 26.43
N ILE A 490 21.50 9.31 25.31
CA ILE A 490 20.83 9.97 24.19
C ILE A 490 20.38 8.89 23.22
N PHE A 491 19.13 8.54 23.31
CA PHE A 491 18.48 7.59 22.42
C PHE A 491 18.16 8.28 21.10
N ARG A 492 18.86 7.87 20.03
CA ARG A 492 18.61 8.30 18.65
C ARG A 492 18.42 7.10 17.78
N VAL A 493 17.27 7.06 17.12
CA VAL A 493 16.95 5.96 16.21
C VAL A 493 16.05 6.45 15.09
N ASN A 494 16.12 5.79 13.96
CA ASN A 494 15.21 6.00 12.84
C ASN A 494 14.78 4.64 12.28
N GLY A 495 13.51 4.57 11.87
CA GLY A 495 12.97 3.41 11.19
C GLY A 495 13.59 3.22 9.82
N ILE A 496 13.81 1.95 9.47
CA ILE A 496 14.32 1.54 8.14
C ILE A 496 13.21 1.41 7.10
N GLU A 497 11.97 1.64 7.48
CA GLU A 497 10.84 1.64 6.55
C GLU A 497 11.09 2.64 5.42
N ILE A 498 11.06 2.15 4.17
CA ILE A 498 11.42 2.96 3.00
C ILE A 498 10.22 3.65 2.36
N GLU A 499 9.01 3.18 2.67
CA GLU A 499 7.77 3.81 2.24
C GLU A 499 7.32 4.93 3.20
N GLY A 500 6.36 5.72 2.77
CA GLY A 500 5.86 6.88 3.49
C GLY A 500 6.74 8.11 3.28
N MET A 501 6.21 9.10 2.58
CA MET A 501 6.95 10.34 2.27
C MET A 501 6.99 11.30 3.46
N ASN A 502 6.06 11.15 4.41
CA ASN A 502 5.98 11.97 5.61
C ASN A 502 6.74 11.32 6.77
N ASP A 503 7.19 12.13 7.69
CA ASP A 503 7.79 11.66 8.94
C ASP A 503 6.72 11.23 9.95
N ASP A 504 5.60 11.95 10.01
CA ASP A 504 4.50 11.72 10.93
C ASP A 504 3.64 10.51 10.52
N GLY A 505 3.34 9.65 11.48
CA GLY A 505 2.53 8.45 11.29
C GLY A 505 3.27 7.23 10.72
N VAL A 506 4.56 7.35 10.40
CA VAL A 506 5.28 6.33 9.62
C VAL A 506 5.83 5.19 10.45
N ASP A 507 6.27 5.44 11.69
CA ASP A 507 6.98 4.42 12.49
C ASP A 507 6.35 4.26 13.87
N PHE A 508 7.13 4.15 14.93
CA PHE A 508 6.65 4.00 16.29
C PHE A 508 6.42 5.32 16.99
N GLN A 509 5.54 5.30 17.99
CA GLN A 509 5.33 6.41 18.94
C GLN A 509 5.86 6.00 20.31
N TYR A 510 6.99 6.58 20.71
CA TYR A 510 7.51 6.34 22.06
C TYR A 510 6.67 7.07 23.13
N PRO A 511 6.71 6.61 24.41
CA PRO A 511 5.89 7.19 25.49
C PRO A 511 6.07 8.69 25.75
N TRP A 512 7.18 9.27 25.27
CA TRP A 512 7.47 10.72 25.37
C TRP A 512 7.08 11.52 24.12
N GLU A 513 6.46 10.89 23.11
CA GLU A 513 6.06 11.51 21.85
C GLU A 513 4.55 11.64 21.76
N ASN A 514 4.10 12.55 20.91
CA ASN A 514 2.68 12.84 20.70
C ASN A 514 2.11 12.23 19.41
N SER A 515 2.97 11.66 18.55
CA SER A 515 2.57 10.96 17.34
C SER A 515 3.64 9.94 16.91
N PRO A 516 3.26 8.91 16.14
CA PRO A 516 4.24 8.02 15.49
C PRO A 516 5.10 8.81 14.51
N ARG A 517 6.40 8.53 14.46
CA ARG A 517 7.34 9.20 13.57
C ARG A 517 8.53 8.35 13.22
N ARG A 518 9.23 8.69 12.14
CA ARG A 518 10.40 7.95 11.65
C ARG A 518 11.66 8.25 12.47
N TYR A 519 11.83 9.50 12.89
CA TYR A 519 13.07 9.99 13.52
C TYR A 519 12.82 10.31 14.99
N HIS A 520 13.62 9.70 15.85
CA HIS A 520 13.50 9.81 17.30
C HIS A 520 14.79 10.35 17.90
N ASP A 521 14.70 11.32 18.80
CA ASP A 521 15.83 11.87 19.58
C ASP A 521 15.32 12.21 20.99
N HIS A 522 15.76 11.47 21.99
CA HIS A 522 15.35 11.70 23.37
C HIS A 522 16.45 11.37 24.35
N LYS A 523 16.59 12.21 25.41
CA LYS A 523 17.49 11.91 26.51
C LYS A 523 16.72 11.11 27.56
N ILE A 524 17.19 9.90 27.87
CA ILE A 524 16.59 8.98 28.84
C ILE A 524 17.60 8.57 29.90
N HIS A 525 17.17 8.48 31.16
CA HIS A 525 17.95 7.86 32.21
C HIS A 525 17.67 6.35 32.20
N ILE A 526 18.71 5.56 31.98
CA ILE A 526 18.66 4.09 31.96
C ILE A 526 19.29 3.60 33.27
N PRO A 527 18.53 2.95 34.17
CA PRO A 527 19.08 2.37 35.39
C PRO A 527 20.01 1.20 35.06
N THR A 528 20.84 0.80 36.03
CA THR A 528 21.67 -0.41 35.91
C THR A 528 20.80 -1.63 35.60
N PHE A 529 21.22 -2.44 34.63
CA PHE A 529 20.55 -3.70 34.27
C PHE A 529 21.58 -4.76 33.85
N LEU A 530 21.12 -5.99 33.74
CA LEU A 530 21.93 -7.13 33.31
C LEU A 530 21.34 -7.61 31.98
N ILE A 531 22.21 -7.84 30.99
CA ILE A 531 21.80 -8.31 29.66
C ILE A 531 22.51 -9.61 29.32
N ASP A 532 21.85 -10.54 28.64
CA ASP A 532 22.48 -11.74 28.11
C ASP A 532 23.64 -11.35 27.19
N LYS A 533 24.81 -11.95 27.43
CA LYS A 533 26.01 -11.70 26.61
C LYS A 533 25.75 -12.06 25.14
N TYR A 534 24.99 -13.10 24.88
CA TYR A 534 24.66 -13.65 23.59
C TYR A 534 23.12 -13.71 23.39
N PRO A 535 22.63 -13.83 22.17
CA PRO A 535 21.24 -14.26 21.92
C PRO A 535 21.00 -15.64 22.55
N VAL A 536 19.73 -15.92 22.90
CA VAL A 536 19.34 -17.23 23.46
C VAL A 536 19.60 -18.32 22.43
N THR A 537 20.30 -19.37 22.85
CA THR A 537 20.71 -20.47 21.97
C THR A 537 19.68 -21.59 21.91
N ASN A 538 19.82 -22.47 20.91
CA ASN A 538 18.99 -23.68 20.80
C ASN A 538 19.10 -24.56 22.04
N ALA A 539 20.31 -24.73 22.60
CA ALA A 539 20.49 -25.53 23.83
C ALA A 539 19.74 -24.93 25.02
N GLN A 540 19.78 -23.61 25.19
CA GLN A 540 19.06 -22.91 26.27
C GLN A 540 17.54 -23.00 26.07
N TYR A 541 17.08 -22.85 24.85
CA TYR A 541 15.64 -22.94 24.54
C TYR A 541 15.12 -24.39 24.71
N LYS A 542 15.95 -25.39 24.36
CA LYS A 542 15.63 -26.80 24.62
C LYS A 542 15.46 -27.08 26.11
N ALA A 543 16.35 -26.54 26.98
CA ALA A 543 16.22 -26.67 28.43
C ALA A 543 14.89 -26.07 28.95
N PHE A 544 14.42 -24.96 28.38
CA PHE A 544 13.10 -24.39 28.68
C PHE A 544 11.98 -25.35 28.31
N LEU A 545 12.02 -25.90 27.09
CA LEU A 545 10.97 -26.85 26.65
C LEU A 545 10.95 -28.12 27.52
N ASP A 546 12.13 -28.67 27.85
CA ASP A 546 12.21 -29.87 28.68
C ASP A 546 11.70 -29.64 30.10
N ALA A 547 11.92 -28.43 30.65
CA ALA A 547 11.51 -28.09 32.01
C ALA A 547 10.00 -27.75 32.11
N THR A 548 9.41 -27.19 31.06
CA THR A 548 8.05 -26.63 31.12
C THR A 548 7.03 -27.38 30.28
N HIS A 549 7.48 -28.20 29.34
CA HIS A 549 6.65 -28.81 28.30
C HIS A 549 5.84 -27.75 27.54
N TYR A 550 6.44 -26.60 27.30
CA TYR A 550 5.78 -25.48 26.60
C TYR A 550 5.37 -25.89 25.18
N HIS A 551 4.12 -25.63 24.87
CA HIS A 551 3.55 -25.75 23.51
C HIS A 551 2.75 -24.47 23.22
N PRO A 552 3.04 -23.74 22.13
CA PRO A 552 2.23 -22.60 21.74
C PRO A 552 0.82 -23.05 21.28
N VAL A 553 -0.18 -22.19 21.43
CA VAL A 553 -1.55 -22.44 20.95
C VAL A 553 -1.57 -22.60 19.43
N ASP A 554 -0.85 -21.72 18.72
CA ASP A 554 -0.58 -21.85 17.29
C ASP A 554 0.83 -22.42 17.11
N GLY A 555 0.91 -23.69 16.73
CA GLY A 555 2.17 -24.40 16.53
C GLY A 555 2.75 -24.33 15.13
N HIS A 556 2.08 -23.68 14.17
CA HIS A 556 2.58 -23.59 12.81
C HIS A 556 3.90 -22.78 12.78
N ASN A 557 4.90 -23.29 12.06
CA ASN A 557 6.26 -22.75 12.02
C ASN A 557 7.02 -22.71 13.36
N PHE A 558 6.43 -23.18 14.47
CA PHE A 558 7.15 -23.22 15.75
C PHE A 558 8.35 -24.16 15.67
N LEU A 559 9.56 -23.59 15.82
CA LEU A 559 10.83 -24.31 15.71
C LEU A 559 10.91 -25.13 14.39
N LYS A 560 10.50 -24.52 13.28
CA LYS A 560 10.41 -25.16 11.94
C LYS A 560 11.69 -25.86 11.49
N ASN A 561 12.84 -25.40 11.96
CA ASN A 561 14.16 -25.97 11.69
C ASN A 561 14.56 -27.11 12.65
N TRP A 562 13.72 -27.45 13.63
CA TRP A 562 13.96 -28.58 14.54
C TRP A 562 13.30 -29.86 14.00
N VAL A 563 13.93 -31.01 14.31
CA VAL A 563 13.43 -32.32 13.89
C VAL A 563 13.22 -33.18 15.14
N ASN A 564 12.05 -33.83 15.23
CA ASN A 564 11.68 -34.73 16.36
C ASN A 564 11.81 -34.05 17.74
N GLY A 565 11.49 -32.76 17.83
CA GLY A 565 11.53 -31.98 19.08
C GLY A 565 12.93 -31.59 19.54
N SER A 566 13.93 -31.63 18.67
CA SER A 566 15.30 -31.18 18.92
C SER A 566 15.89 -30.43 17.74
N PHE A 567 16.87 -29.59 18.02
CA PHE A 567 17.67 -28.92 16.99
C PHE A 567 18.63 -29.92 16.29
N PRO A 568 19.09 -29.59 15.06
CA PRO A 568 20.08 -30.38 14.33
C PRO A 568 21.40 -30.51 15.11
N ASP A 569 22.12 -31.62 14.93
CA ASP A 569 23.43 -31.83 15.54
C ASP A 569 24.40 -30.68 15.20
N GLY A 570 25.12 -30.18 16.20
CA GLY A 570 26.04 -29.05 16.07
C GLY A 570 25.37 -27.66 16.10
N TRP A 571 24.07 -27.57 16.40
CA TRP A 571 23.35 -26.30 16.51
C TRP A 571 23.17 -25.82 17.96
N GLU A 572 23.78 -26.45 18.92
CA GLU A 572 23.63 -26.14 20.35
C GLU A 572 23.90 -24.68 20.67
N LYS A 573 24.92 -24.09 20.02
CA LYS A 573 25.35 -22.71 20.20
C LYS A 573 24.74 -21.71 19.22
N LYS A 574 23.95 -22.15 18.25
CA LYS A 574 23.27 -21.23 17.34
C LYS A 574 22.10 -20.57 18.03
N PRO A 575 21.82 -19.28 17.74
CA PRO A 575 20.59 -18.63 18.20
C PRO A 575 19.36 -19.45 17.83
N VAL A 576 18.39 -19.53 18.74
CA VAL A 576 17.09 -20.08 18.44
C VAL A 576 16.32 -19.13 17.52
N THR A 577 15.71 -19.67 16.48
CA THR A 577 14.85 -18.96 15.52
C THR A 577 13.54 -19.71 15.31
N TRP A 578 12.65 -19.20 14.45
CA TRP A 578 11.30 -19.73 14.29
C TRP A 578 10.50 -19.72 15.60
N ILE A 579 10.65 -18.62 16.34
CA ILE A 579 9.90 -18.32 17.56
C ILE A 579 9.20 -16.96 17.42
N SER A 580 7.98 -16.86 17.91
CA SER A 580 7.23 -15.61 17.95
C SER A 580 7.67 -14.74 19.14
N LEU A 581 7.17 -13.52 19.20
CA LEU A 581 7.36 -12.62 20.33
C LEU A 581 6.78 -13.23 21.63
N GLU A 582 5.64 -13.94 21.54
CA GLU A 582 5.02 -14.64 22.65
C GLU A 582 5.88 -15.83 23.13
N ASP A 583 6.46 -16.59 22.20
CA ASP A 583 7.36 -17.70 22.52
C ASP A 583 8.63 -17.20 23.25
N ALA A 584 9.18 -16.05 22.81
CA ALA A 584 10.31 -15.41 23.45
C ALA A 584 9.98 -14.91 24.86
N ARG A 585 8.80 -14.31 25.04
CA ARG A 585 8.29 -13.87 26.36
C ARG A 585 8.07 -15.05 27.32
N ALA A 586 7.57 -16.17 26.81
CA ALA A 586 7.38 -17.38 27.62
C ALA A 586 8.71 -17.92 28.15
N TYR A 587 9.73 -17.99 27.30
CA TYR A 587 11.10 -18.34 27.72
C TYR A 587 11.64 -17.35 28.77
N ALA A 588 11.56 -16.04 28.48
CA ALA A 588 12.08 -15.01 29.37
C ALA A 588 11.44 -15.10 30.77
N LYS A 589 10.12 -15.26 30.83
CA LYS A 589 9.38 -15.44 32.10
C LYS A 589 9.82 -16.68 32.87
N TRP A 590 10.02 -17.83 32.20
CA TRP A 590 10.53 -19.04 32.82
C TRP A 590 11.92 -18.84 33.40
N ALA A 591 12.79 -18.13 32.65
CA ALA A 591 14.17 -17.87 33.07
C ALA A 591 14.28 -16.77 34.16
N GLY A 592 13.14 -16.19 34.62
CA GLY A 592 13.14 -15.06 35.54
C GLY A 592 13.68 -13.77 34.93
N LYS A 593 13.58 -13.62 33.62
CA LYS A 593 14.06 -12.53 32.78
C LYS A 593 12.89 -11.84 32.07
N ARG A 594 13.22 -10.77 31.33
CA ARG A 594 12.31 -10.11 30.37
C ARG A 594 13.04 -9.79 29.06
N LEU A 595 12.32 -9.42 28.05
CA LEU A 595 12.93 -8.84 26.84
C LEU A 595 13.47 -7.43 27.17
N PRO A 596 14.52 -6.97 26.48
CA PRO A 596 15.03 -5.61 26.65
C PRO A 596 14.04 -4.60 26.04
N HIS A 597 13.97 -3.41 26.62
CA HIS A 597 13.52 -2.25 25.88
C HIS A 597 14.53 -1.91 24.78
N GLU A 598 14.07 -1.32 23.69
CA GLU A 598 14.91 -0.96 22.57
C GLU A 598 16.05 -0.04 22.97
N TRP A 599 15.82 0.94 23.83
CA TRP A 599 16.87 1.84 24.35
C TRP A 599 17.88 1.15 25.26
N GLU A 600 17.49 0.11 26.00
CA GLU A 600 18.41 -0.74 26.77
C GLU A 600 19.32 -1.53 25.83
N TRP A 601 18.71 -2.12 24.79
CA TRP A 601 19.45 -2.83 23.75
C TRP A 601 20.46 -1.91 23.05
N GLN A 602 20.03 -0.70 22.66
CA GLN A 602 20.90 0.26 21.97
C GLN A 602 22.02 0.74 22.89
N TYR A 603 21.73 1.06 24.14
CA TYR A 603 22.75 1.49 25.10
C TYR A 603 23.77 0.38 25.38
N ALA A 604 23.35 -0.87 25.56
CA ALA A 604 24.26 -2.01 25.72
C ALA A 604 25.16 -2.23 24.49
N ALA A 605 24.68 -1.89 23.30
CA ALA A 605 25.41 -1.99 22.04
C ALA A 605 26.35 -0.79 21.79
N GLN A 606 25.90 0.42 22.10
CA GLN A 606 26.55 1.67 21.73
C GLN A 606 27.46 2.27 22.81
N GLY A 607 27.14 2.05 24.07
CA GLY A 607 27.73 2.85 25.14
C GLY A 607 27.20 4.28 25.10
N THR A 608 28.04 5.23 25.54
CA THR A 608 27.65 6.67 25.60
C THR A 608 28.37 7.56 24.58
N ASP A 609 29.17 7.00 23.69
CA ASP A 609 29.99 7.76 22.74
C ASP A 609 29.32 7.96 21.38
N GLY A 610 28.10 7.44 21.18
CA GLY A 610 27.33 7.66 19.95
C GLY A 610 27.86 6.92 18.71
N ARG A 611 28.64 5.86 18.91
CA ARG A 611 29.18 5.04 17.81
C ARG A 611 28.11 4.41 16.93
N LEU A 612 28.43 4.22 15.64
CA LEU A 612 27.49 3.67 14.65
C LEU A 612 27.31 2.16 14.76
N TYR A 613 28.35 1.44 15.19
CA TYR A 613 28.37 -0.02 15.34
C TYR A 613 28.95 -0.40 16.69
N PRO A 614 28.73 -1.59 17.23
CA PRO A 614 29.29 -1.99 18.53
C PRO A 614 30.82 -1.84 18.62
N TRP A 615 31.53 -2.04 17.53
CA TRP A 615 32.98 -1.94 17.42
C TRP A 615 33.50 -0.53 17.09
N GLY A 616 32.65 0.47 16.83
CA GLY A 616 33.05 1.85 16.50
C GLY A 616 32.30 2.42 15.30
N ASN A 617 32.93 3.37 14.59
CA ASN A 617 32.27 4.14 13.53
C ASN A 617 32.57 3.67 12.09
N ARG A 618 33.37 2.63 11.93
CA ARG A 618 33.78 2.15 10.60
C ARG A 618 33.08 0.88 10.24
N TRP A 619 32.49 0.87 9.04
CA TRP A 619 32.01 -0.37 8.43
C TRP A 619 33.21 -1.20 7.94
N PRO A 620 33.28 -2.50 8.20
CA PRO A 620 34.47 -3.32 7.90
C PRO A 620 34.86 -3.39 6.41
N PHE A 621 33.95 -3.08 5.52
CA PHE A 621 34.18 -3.16 4.06
C PHE A 621 34.71 -1.89 3.39
N MET A 622 34.77 -0.75 4.04
CA MET A 622 35.25 0.44 3.35
C MET A 622 36.77 0.35 3.14
N PRO A 623 37.26 0.24 1.90
CA PRO A 623 38.66 0.42 1.61
C PRO A 623 39.03 1.85 1.97
N MET A 624 39.74 2.04 3.07
CA MET A 624 40.31 3.34 3.39
C MET A 624 41.62 3.52 2.62
N ALA A 625 41.97 4.80 2.38
CA ALA A 625 43.25 5.22 1.86
C ALA A 625 44.42 4.44 2.50
N PRO A 626 45.55 4.27 1.79
CA PRO A 626 46.49 3.20 2.01
C PRO A 626 46.82 3.02 3.49
N PRO A 627 46.60 1.85 4.03
CA PRO A 627 47.00 1.56 5.39
C PRO A 627 48.52 1.65 5.47
N ASP A 628 49.02 2.14 6.59
CA ASP A 628 50.36 1.76 6.98
C ASP A 628 50.41 0.25 6.88
N ALA A 629 51.24 -0.26 5.99
CA ALA A 629 51.14 -1.55 5.31
C ALA A 629 51.29 -2.82 6.18
N ASN A 630 51.08 -2.78 7.49
CA ASN A 630 51.41 -3.91 8.34
C ASN A 630 50.35 -4.30 9.41
N VAL A 631 49.15 -3.74 9.38
CA VAL A 631 48.08 -4.20 10.27
C VAL A 631 47.09 -5.05 9.46
N PRO A 632 46.93 -6.36 9.75
CA PRO A 632 45.91 -7.18 9.12
C PRO A 632 44.55 -6.55 9.39
N ILE A 633 43.81 -6.15 8.33
CA ILE A 633 42.41 -5.75 8.46
C ILE A 633 41.64 -7.05 8.78
N PRO A 634 40.99 -7.17 9.95
CA PRO A 634 40.17 -8.34 10.23
C PRO A 634 39.12 -8.50 9.13
N SER A 635 38.87 -9.73 8.69
CA SER A 635 37.76 -9.99 7.77
C SER A 635 36.43 -9.53 8.40
N THR A 636 35.47 -9.18 7.61
CA THR A 636 34.12 -8.78 8.11
C THR A 636 33.53 -9.85 9.01
N GLU A 637 33.76 -11.11 8.70
CA GLU A 637 33.31 -12.26 9.48
C GLU A 637 33.85 -12.29 10.91
N ALA A 638 34.92 -11.53 11.24
CA ALA A 638 35.38 -11.36 12.60
C ALA A 638 34.41 -10.50 13.45
N TYR A 639 33.60 -9.65 12.83
CA TYR A 639 32.68 -8.73 13.50
C TYR A 639 31.24 -9.24 13.54
N PHE A 640 30.76 -9.85 12.46
CA PHE A 640 29.42 -10.45 12.34
C PHE A 640 29.41 -11.39 11.12
N PRO A 641 28.45 -12.34 11.05
CA PRO A 641 28.32 -13.20 9.88
C PRO A 641 28.03 -12.33 8.64
N PHE A 642 28.74 -12.63 7.56
CA PHE A 642 28.48 -11.96 6.28
C PHE A 642 27.07 -12.31 5.82
N PRO A 643 26.24 -11.33 5.41
CA PRO A 643 24.90 -11.65 4.92
C PRO A 643 24.98 -12.50 3.67
N ASP A 644 24.43 -13.69 3.74
CA ASP A 644 24.35 -14.59 2.62
C ASP A 644 23.27 -14.11 1.65
N LYS A 645 23.63 -13.97 0.37
CA LYS A 645 22.71 -13.51 -0.66
C LYS A 645 22.01 -14.72 -1.28
N GLY A 646 20.72 -14.85 -0.98
CA GLY A 646 19.86 -15.76 -1.71
C GLY A 646 19.62 -17.12 -1.10
N ARG A 647 19.43 -18.10 -1.96
CA ARG A 647 18.74 -19.36 -1.67
C ARG A 647 19.37 -20.28 -0.62
N ASP A 648 20.64 -20.04 -0.25
CA ASP A 648 21.44 -20.96 0.56
C ASP A 648 21.72 -20.43 1.98
N ALA A 649 21.06 -19.35 2.42
CA ALA A 649 21.18 -18.82 3.78
C ALA A 649 20.53 -19.79 4.80
N LEU A 650 21.25 -20.79 5.21
CA LEU A 650 20.67 -21.94 5.90
C LEU A 650 20.59 -21.79 7.42
N ALA A 651 21.52 -21.11 8.07
CA ALA A 651 21.54 -21.01 9.52
C ALA A 651 22.39 -19.84 10.03
N ALA A 652 22.01 -19.33 11.20
CA ALA A 652 22.83 -18.41 11.97
C ALA A 652 24.19 -19.03 12.36
N SER A 653 25.18 -18.19 12.65
CA SER A 653 26.49 -18.61 13.21
C SER A 653 26.35 -18.94 14.69
N ASP A 654 27.32 -19.68 15.23
CA ASP A 654 27.44 -19.88 16.67
C ASP A 654 27.68 -18.54 17.38
N VAL A 655 27.06 -18.36 18.55
CA VAL A 655 27.05 -17.07 19.27
C VAL A 655 28.43 -16.58 19.77
N ASP A 656 29.48 -17.35 19.72
CA ASP A 656 30.83 -16.98 20.12
C ASP A 656 31.81 -16.81 18.94
N SER A 657 31.30 -16.83 17.71
CA SER A 657 32.11 -16.85 16.49
C SER A 657 32.69 -15.49 16.09
N HIS A 658 32.12 -14.39 16.56
CA HIS A 658 32.42 -13.02 16.07
C HIS A 658 32.94 -12.10 17.20
N PRO A 659 34.09 -12.39 17.85
CA PRO A 659 34.53 -11.66 19.02
C PRO A 659 34.91 -10.19 18.77
N ALA A 660 35.27 -9.82 17.53
CA ALA A 660 35.56 -8.44 17.17
C ALA A 660 34.27 -7.55 17.11
N GLY A 661 33.12 -8.17 17.07
CA GLY A 661 31.80 -7.48 17.06
C GLY A 661 31.30 -7.12 18.47
N ALA A 662 32.08 -7.31 19.51
CA ALA A 662 31.70 -7.00 20.88
C ALA A 662 31.43 -5.51 21.08
N SER A 663 30.39 -5.19 21.90
CA SER A 663 30.14 -3.84 22.37
C SER A 663 31.19 -3.37 23.38
N PRO A 664 31.20 -2.07 23.77
CA PRO A 664 32.08 -1.55 24.81
C PRO A 664 31.96 -2.29 26.14
N PHE A 665 30.82 -2.87 26.41
CA PHE A 665 30.55 -3.64 27.62
C PHE A 665 30.84 -5.14 27.47
N GLY A 666 31.21 -5.60 26.26
CA GLY A 666 31.48 -7.01 25.98
C GLY A 666 30.24 -7.84 25.64
N VAL A 667 29.14 -7.18 25.33
CA VAL A 667 27.93 -7.85 24.77
C VAL A 667 28.19 -8.22 23.30
N MET A 668 27.83 -9.41 22.89
CA MET A 668 28.18 -10.03 21.62
C MET A 668 26.96 -10.18 20.72
N ASP A 669 27.18 -10.38 19.42
CA ASP A 669 26.15 -10.67 18.42
C ASP A 669 24.95 -9.68 18.46
N LEU A 670 25.30 -8.38 18.54
CA LEU A 670 24.32 -7.30 18.51
C LEU A 670 24.00 -6.88 17.08
N ILE A 671 24.89 -7.14 16.13
CA ILE A 671 24.72 -6.83 14.71
C ILE A 671 24.88 -8.11 13.88
N GLY A 672 23.98 -8.30 12.92
CA GLY A 672 23.94 -9.51 12.11
C GLY A 672 23.48 -10.72 12.90
N ASN A 673 23.79 -11.90 12.41
CA ASN A 673 23.40 -13.20 12.94
C ASN A 673 21.87 -13.38 12.96
N VAL A 674 21.16 -12.83 13.97
CA VAL A 674 19.70 -12.84 14.02
C VAL A 674 19.15 -11.48 14.42
N TRP A 675 18.02 -11.10 13.84
CA TRP A 675 17.17 -10.03 14.37
C TRP A 675 16.76 -10.34 15.80
N GLN A 676 16.57 -9.30 16.62
CA GLN A 676 16.27 -9.48 18.04
C GLN A 676 14.99 -8.74 18.42
N TRP A 677 14.04 -9.49 19.00
CA TRP A 677 12.81 -8.96 19.56
C TRP A 677 13.10 -7.98 20.71
N THR A 678 12.44 -6.83 20.70
CA THR A 678 12.44 -5.85 21.79
C THR A 678 11.02 -5.43 22.15
N ASP A 679 10.65 -4.17 21.97
CA ASP A 679 9.34 -3.62 22.32
C ASP A 679 8.26 -3.98 21.32
N GLU A 680 7.02 -3.88 21.77
CA GLU A 680 5.80 -4.04 20.96
C GLU A 680 4.95 -2.78 21.10
N TYR A 681 4.36 -2.37 19.98
CA TYR A 681 3.44 -1.25 19.90
C TYR A 681 2.12 -1.68 19.27
N ILE A 682 1.03 -1.07 19.75
CA ILE A 682 -0.32 -1.32 19.26
C ILE A 682 -1.08 -0.03 19.04
N ASP A 683 -1.91 -0.02 18.01
CA ASP A 683 -2.99 0.95 17.81
C ASP A 683 -4.26 0.22 17.37
N ASP A 684 -5.28 0.94 16.91
CA ASP A 684 -6.55 0.34 16.51
C ASP A 684 -6.44 -0.57 15.28
N HIS A 685 -5.43 -0.34 14.43
CA HIS A 685 -5.22 -1.06 13.18
C HIS A 685 -3.93 -1.88 13.16
N THR A 686 -2.89 -1.43 13.86
CA THR A 686 -1.56 -2.03 13.77
C THR A 686 -1.12 -2.65 15.09
N ARG A 687 -0.49 -3.81 14.97
CA ARG A 687 0.35 -4.44 15.99
C ARG A 687 1.72 -4.65 15.38
N ALA A 688 2.77 -4.12 15.98
CA ALA A 688 4.11 -4.23 15.45
C ALA A 688 5.15 -4.40 16.56
N ALA A 689 6.22 -5.12 16.26
CA ALA A 689 7.38 -5.26 17.14
C ALA A 689 8.58 -4.52 16.57
N VAL A 690 9.39 -3.99 17.46
CA VAL A 690 10.69 -3.42 17.12
C VAL A 690 11.72 -4.55 17.00
N LEU A 691 12.38 -4.64 15.85
CA LEU A 691 13.49 -5.55 15.61
C LEU A 691 14.82 -4.81 15.53
N ARG A 692 15.84 -5.36 16.18
CA ARG A 692 17.18 -4.74 16.23
C ARG A 692 18.26 -5.65 15.65
N GLY A 693 19.30 -5.02 15.09
CA GLY A 693 20.58 -5.62 14.77
C GLY A 693 20.73 -6.24 13.38
N GLY A 694 19.66 -6.47 12.65
CA GLY A 694 19.74 -7.19 11.37
C GLY A 694 20.05 -8.68 11.53
N SER A 695 20.16 -9.40 10.41
CA SER A 695 20.43 -10.85 10.41
C SER A 695 21.52 -11.25 9.42
N HIS A 696 21.83 -12.54 9.37
CA HIS A 696 22.73 -13.16 8.40
C HIS A 696 22.13 -13.29 6.99
N TYR A 697 20.81 -13.12 6.82
CA TYR A 697 20.12 -13.28 5.55
C TYR A 697 19.98 -11.94 4.81
N GLN A 698 20.21 -11.97 3.51
CA GLN A 698 19.89 -10.86 2.60
C GLN A 698 19.16 -11.42 1.39
N PRO A 699 17.92 -10.96 1.09
CA PRO A 699 17.18 -11.43 -0.06
C PRO A 699 17.88 -11.03 -1.36
N GLN A 700 17.66 -11.83 -2.42
CA GLN A 700 17.96 -11.42 -3.79
C GLN A 700 16.77 -10.61 -4.32
N GLY A 701 17.01 -9.66 -5.22
CA GLY A 701 15.96 -8.89 -5.88
C GLY A 701 15.85 -7.47 -5.36
N SER A 702 14.64 -7.01 -5.10
CA SER A 702 14.37 -5.60 -4.81
C SER A 702 14.91 -5.12 -3.47
N ARG A 703 15.34 -3.87 -3.44
CA ARG A 703 15.64 -3.14 -2.19
C ARG A 703 14.39 -2.89 -1.31
N TRP A 704 13.20 -3.14 -1.81
CA TRP A 704 11.93 -3.04 -1.09
C TRP A 704 11.69 -4.19 -0.11
N TYR A 705 12.49 -5.25 -0.19
CA TYR A 705 12.54 -6.25 0.86
C TYR A 705 12.88 -5.61 2.22
N PHE A 706 12.58 -6.30 3.29
CA PHE A 706 12.85 -5.86 4.67
C PHE A 706 14.35 -5.50 4.84
N PRO A 707 14.71 -4.21 4.91
CA PRO A 707 16.12 -3.81 4.91
C PRO A 707 16.81 -4.18 6.20
N GLN A 708 18.13 -4.36 6.15
CA GLN A 708 18.93 -4.64 7.34
C GLN A 708 19.20 -3.37 8.15
N ALA A 709 19.02 -3.43 9.48
CA ALA A 709 19.28 -2.35 10.42
C ALA A 709 20.61 -2.59 11.16
N TYR A 710 21.72 -2.53 10.45
CA TYR A 710 23.05 -2.78 11.03
C TYR A 710 23.60 -1.61 11.82
N GLN A 711 23.17 -0.37 11.56
CA GLN A 711 23.56 0.78 12.38
C GLN A 711 22.77 0.79 13.69
N LEU A 712 23.45 1.13 14.78
CA LEU A 712 22.84 1.20 16.13
C LEU A 712 21.78 2.31 16.25
N SER A 713 21.71 3.23 15.28
CA SER A 713 20.67 4.24 15.14
C SER A 713 19.51 3.81 14.22
N GLN A 714 19.38 2.54 13.91
CA GLN A 714 18.34 2.01 13.04
C GLN A 714 17.59 0.87 13.71
N HIS A 715 16.30 0.74 13.39
CA HIS A 715 15.46 -0.40 13.77
C HIS A 715 14.50 -0.80 12.63
N GLY A 716 14.02 -2.04 12.69
CA GLY A 716 12.98 -2.55 11.80
C GLY A 716 11.62 -2.57 12.48
N LYS A 717 10.58 -2.13 11.78
CA LYS A 717 9.18 -2.27 12.18
C LYS A 717 8.64 -3.57 11.58
N TYR A 718 8.39 -4.56 12.43
CA TYR A 718 7.88 -5.86 12.02
C TYR A 718 6.39 -5.97 12.36
N LEU A 719 5.55 -6.07 11.34
CA LEU A 719 4.10 -6.20 11.53
C LEU A 719 3.76 -7.56 12.11
N LEU A 720 2.95 -7.57 13.14
CA LEU A 720 2.49 -8.78 13.82
C LEU A 720 1.04 -9.07 13.49
N MET A 721 0.75 -10.31 13.15
CA MET A 721 -0.60 -10.80 12.88
C MET A 721 -0.93 -12.01 13.76
N ALA A 722 -0.19 -13.08 13.57
CA ALA A 722 -0.35 -14.34 14.29
C ALA A 722 0.97 -15.10 14.32
N PRO A 723 1.22 -15.94 15.36
CA PRO A 723 2.47 -16.67 15.49
C PRO A 723 2.88 -17.49 14.26
N SER A 724 1.92 -18.00 13.50
CA SER A 724 2.18 -18.77 12.28
C SER A 724 2.99 -18.02 11.23
N ILE A 725 2.65 -16.76 10.96
CA ILE A 725 3.33 -15.91 9.98
C ILE A 725 4.43 -15.07 10.63
N ASP A 726 4.28 -14.72 11.91
CA ASP A 726 5.22 -13.86 12.64
C ASP A 726 6.57 -14.57 12.92
N ARG A 727 6.57 -15.90 13.02
CA ARG A 727 7.79 -16.69 13.20
C ARG A 727 8.64 -16.65 11.94
N ALA A 728 9.92 -16.31 12.09
CA ALA A 728 10.85 -16.18 10.98
C ALA A 728 12.18 -16.91 11.27
N GLY A 729 12.82 -17.41 10.21
CA GLY A 729 14.07 -18.16 10.29
C GLY A 729 15.29 -17.32 10.68
N THR A 730 15.13 -16.01 10.75
CA THR A 730 16.21 -15.05 11.03
C THR A 730 15.97 -14.22 12.29
N VAL A 731 14.86 -14.46 13.01
CA VAL A 731 14.51 -13.71 14.22
C VAL A 731 14.72 -14.56 15.46
N GLY A 732 15.53 -14.04 16.37
CA GLY A 732 15.80 -14.57 17.70
C GLY A 732 15.60 -13.50 18.77
N PHE A 733 16.22 -13.67 19.94
CA PHE A 733 16.08 -12.73 21.05
C PHE A 733 17.20 -12.87 22.08
N ARG A 734 17.32 -11.88 22.93
CA ARG A 734 18.09 -11.93 24.19
C ARG A 734 17.26 -11.37 25.33
N CYS A 735 17.66 -11.66 26.56
CA CYS A 735 16.94 -11.23 27.73
C CYS A 735 17.74 -10.29 28.63
N VAL A 736 17.02 -9.60 29.49
CA VAL A 736 17.58 -8.74 30.56
C VAL A 736 16.99 -9.10 31.92
N ILE A 737 17.70 -8.71 32.99
CA ILE A 737 17.24 -8.74 34.37
C ILE A 737 17.46 -7.35 34.95
N ASP A 738 16.49 -6.85 35.72
CA ASP A 738 16.64 -5.60 36.45
C ASP A 738 17.67 -5.74 37.58
N SER A 739 18.55 -4.74 37.74
CA SER A 739 19.56 -4.73 38.78
C SER A 739 19.13 -3.90 39.98
N LYS A 740 19.66 -4.26 41.17
CA LYS A 740 19.49 -3.44 42.36
C LYS A 740 20.35 -2.18 42.28
#